data_94491813f1691b7db3370b3bcb33dee2
#
_entry.id   94491813f1691b7db3370b3bcb33dee2
#
_cell.length_a   1.000
_cell.length_b   1.000
_cell.length_c   1.000
_cell.angle_alpha   90.00
_cell.angle_beta   90.00
_cell.angle_gamma   90.00
#
_symmetry.space_group_name_H-M   'P 1'
#
loop_
_entity.id
_entity.type
_entity.pdbx_description
1 polymer ?
#
loop_
_entity_poly.entity_id
_entity_poly.type
_entity_poly.pdbx_seq_one_letter_code
_entity_poly.pdbx_strand_id
1 'polypeptide(L)'
;MQAGRERLATLLWPDRVDRQARQNLRACLASLRADLHSVADELLLIDGETVGIKNNLIVDAHRLRKLSRAEAAAGDVAALYRGQFLGDLAIESETFRDWASAERAAIEANAGAILSASAEQKDRSGDAARAVEYASWLTAIDPLREDWFRLSLRITARHLGRDQALAQVRNFISLLKKELDVAPEADTVDLIEQIKAGRNMASASTSASASEARISAPPKPPAVVRRDGRAAMTSAIGAAGFAAAVLAGLCVVSEPAIRTDLTRIIFARVEVPSTIPLRVLSFQSQAADTTGIASALTENVLANVSRFSGLTVFDGRSTPVAQKESANGNPIRFSAWGSVRREDLAIRVQVGLTDTANQTVVWAGDYVADSESVGGLDSALSRRIARDLQVQASYAAARGFDDANIAVAPLHQLIAKALTIQYRSPASDDDAAAQALYQEALRRDPNSALALIGLAARQVMSSANLQGQRNSTLEQAESLLDRALQIDPNSERAYYWRGIIYLERGQPDVALRSFDRALELNPSFLPAEAHAGFALVLSHRTAEGLRRIENALRQSSHDPNERLWLRFAGIAQLELGNDQQAIGLLLEAASLATPSPPLRAALASAYALTGECAKSREQFRMMKATADPAALERLLKAASEDDGRQNSRYLQGLHLAAAGIL
;
A
#
# COMPACT_ATOMS: atom_id res chain seq x y z
N MET A 1 -23.88 -16.00 -19.77
CA MET A 1 -24.45 -14.64 -19.82
C MET A 1 -23.96 -13.95 -21.08
N GLN A 2 -24.85 -13.32 -21.85
CA GLN A 2 -24.51 -12.64 -23.10
C GLN A 2 -25.23 -11.29 -23.17
N ALA A 3 -24.59 -10.29 -23.75
CA ALA A 3 -25.15 -8.97 -24.02
C ALA A 3 -24.85 -8.51 -25.44
N GLY A 4 -25.80 -7.81 -26.06
CA GLY A 4 -25.62 -7.23 -27.39
C GLY A 4 -24.55 -6.13 -27.41
N ARG A 5 -23.70 -6.13 -28.42
CA ARG A 5 -22.59 -5.14 -28.55
C ARG A 5 -23.09 -3.71 -28.65
N GLU A 6 -24.18 -3.47 -29.36
CA GLU A 6 -24.78 -2.13 -29.47
C GLU A 6 -25.17 -1.58 -28.09
N ARG A 7 -25.79 -2.45 -27.29
CA ARG A 7 -26.23 -2.08 -25.96
C ARG A 7 -25.08 -1.79 -25.00
N LEU A 8 -24.01 -2.58 -25.06
CA LEU A 8 -22.78 -2.30 -24.31
C LEU A 8 -22.13 -0.98 -24.75
N ALA A 9 -22.11 -0.72 -26.05
CA ALA A 9 -21.56 0.51 -26.58
C ALA A 9 -22.38 1.74 -26.13
N THR A 10 -23.71 1.67 -26.15
CA THR A 10 -24.59 2.75 -25.68
C THR A 10 -24.50 2.96 -24.17
N LEU A 11 -24.35 1.88 -23.40
CA LEU A 11 -24.21 1.98 -21.95
C LEU A 11 -22.90 2.67 -21.53
N LEU A 12 -21.81 2.36 -22.23
CA LEU A 12 -20.48 2.86 -21.88
C LEU A 12 -20.16 4.23 -22.51
N TRP A 13 -20.71 4.51 -23.69
CA TRP A 13 -20.47 5.74 -24.44
C TRP A 13 -21.77 6.32 -25.04
N PRO A 14 -22.73 6.76 -24.21
CA PRO A 14 -24.03 7.26 -24.70
C PRO A 14 -23.91 8.53 -25.56
N ASP A 15 -22.89 9.36 -25.30
CA ASP A 15 -22.66 10.64 -25.99
C ASP A 15 -21.86 10.53 -27.29
N ARG A 16 -21.49 9.31 -27.71
CA ARG A 16 -20.75 9.08 -28.94
C ARG A 16 -21.64 8.59 -30.06
N VAL A 17 -21.34 9.02 -31.28
CA VAL A 17 -21.99 8.47 -32.47
C VAL A 17 -21.80 6.95 -32.48
N ASP A 18 -22.83 6.18 -32.83
CA ASP A 18 -22.87 4.70 -32.81
C ASP A 18 -21.65 4.04 -33.41
N ARG A 19 -21.11 4.60 -34.50
CA ARG A 19 -19.88 4.09 -35.13
C ARG A 19 -18.66 4.22 -34.22
N GLN A 20 -18.52 5.34 -33.53
CA GLN A 20 -17.40 5.61 -32.61
C GLN A 20 -17.52 4.74 -31.34
N ALA A 21 -18.74 4.66 -30.76
CA ALA A 21 -18.99 3.82 -29.58
C ALA A 21 -18.70 2.34 -29.87
N ARG A 22 -19.09 1.83 -31.05
CA ARG A 22 -18.75 0.46 -31.47
C ARG A 22 -17.24 0.27 -31.72
N GLN A 23 -16.55 1.28 -32.22
CA GLN A 23 -15.09 1.23 -32.39
C GLN A 23 -14.38 1.20 -31.04
N ASN A 24 -14.79 2.01 -30.09
CA ASN A 24 -14.27 2.00 -28.70
C ASN A 24 -14.49 0.64 -28.04
N LEU A 25 -15.70 0.07 -28.17
CA LEU A 25 -15.98 -1.28 -27.64
C LEU A 25 -15.09 -2.35 -28.26
N ARG A 26 -14.85 -2.28 -29.58
CA ARG A 26 -13.90 -3.22 -30.25
C ARG A 26 -12.49 -3.09 -29.70
N ALA A 27 -12.00 -1.86 -29.49
CA ALA A 27 -10.69 -1.61 -28.91
C ALA A 27 -10.58 -2.15 -27.48
N CYS A 28 -11.59 -1.90 -26.63
CA CYS A 28 -11.63 -2.44 -25.27
C CYS A 28 -11.67 -3.98 -25.24
N LEU A 29 -12.46 -4.62 -26.11
CA LEU A 29 -12.51 -6.08 -26.22
C LEU A 29 -11.21 -6.68 -26.77
N ALA A 30 -10.53 -5.98 -27.66
CA ALA A 30 -9.22 -6.41 -28.16
C ALA A 30 -8.15 -6.31 -27.06
N SER A 31 -8.14 -5.20 -26.29
CA SER A 31 -7.26 -5.05 -25.12
C SER A 31 -7.53 -6.13 -24.08
N LEU A 32 -8.78 -6.32 -23.71
CA LEU A 32 -9.18 -7.36 -22.75
C LEU A 32 -8.74 -8.78 -23.20
N ARG A 33 -8.85 -9.07 -24.47
CA ARG A 33 -8.38 -10.34 -25.04
C ARG A 33 -6.86 -10.48 -24.97
N ALA A 34 -6.14 -9.41 -25.27
CA ALA A 34 -4.68 -9.36 -25.15
C ALA A 34 -4.24 -9.53 -23.69
N ASP A 35 -4.92 -8.88 -22.75
CA ASP A 35 -4.62 -8.93 -21.32
C ASP A 35 -4.90 -10.32 -20.71
N LEU A 36 -5.95 -11.00 -21.17
CA LEU A 36 -6.31 -12.37 -20.75
C LEU A 36 -5.44 -13.46 -21.41
N HIS A 37 -4.61 -13.13 -22.40
CA HIS A 37 -3.68 -14.05 -23.05
C HIS A 37 -4.33 -15.40 -23.44
N SER A 38 -3.72 -16.51 -23.01
CA SER A 38 -4.17 -17.88 -23.36
C SER A 38 -5.53 -18.27 -22.78
N VAL A 39 -6.02 -17.60 -21.75
CA VAL A 39 -7.31 -17.91 -21.10
C VAL A 39 -8.50 -17.15 -21.67
N ALA A 40 -8.25 -16.17 -22.56
CA ALA A 40 -9.32 -15.35 -23.15
C ALA A 40 -10.43 -16.18 -23.80
N ASP A 41 -10.06 -17.21 -24.57
CA ASP A 41 -11.01 -18.06 -25.27
C ASP A 41 -11.72 -19.06 -24.36
N GLU A 42 -11.20 -19.31 -23.16
CA GLU A 42 -11.86 -20.12 -22.13
C GLU A 42 -12.90 -19.34 -21.33
N LEU A 43 -12.69 -18.03 -21.17
CA LEU A 43 -13.50 -17.16 -20.32
C LEU A 43 -14.55 -16.38 -21.13
N LEU A 44 -14.19 -15.87 -22.30
CA LEU A 44 -15.02 -14.97 -23.09
C LEU A 44 -15.69 -15.70 -24.25
N LEU A 45 -16.91 -15.26 -24.54
CA LEU A 45 -17.69 -15.63 -25.69
C LEU A 45 -17.94 -14.33 -26.47
N ILE A 46 -17.15 -14.10 -27.52
CA ILE A 46 -17.23 -12.89 -28.33
C ILE A 46 -17.59 -13.31 -29.76
N ASP A 47 -18.80 -13.01 -30.19
CA ASP A 47 -19.25 -13.19 -31.56
C ASP A 47 -19.50 -11.84 -32.28
N GLY A 48 -20.06 -11.87 -33.49
CA GLY A 48 -20.33 -10.67 -34.27
C GLY A 48 -21.28 -9.68 -33.61
N GLU A 49 -22.25 -10.15 -32.85
CA GLU A 49 -23.36 -9.35 -32.30
C GLU A 49 -23.38 -9.32 -30.77
N THR A 50 -22.81 -10.33 -30.12
CA THR A 50 -22.85 -10.44 -28.66
C THR A 50 -21.48 -10.59 -28.03
N VAL A 51 -21.42 -10.24 -26.74
CA VAL A 51 -20.28 -10.49 -25.87
C VAL A 51 -20.78 -11.24 -24.66
N GLY A 52 -20.08 -12.28 -24.25
CA GLY A 52 -20.52 -13.17 -23.18
C GLY A 52 -19.38 -13.70 -22.31
N ILE A 53 -19.77 -14.20 -21.15
CA ILE A 53 -18.91 -15.00 -20.28
C ILE A 53 -19.38 -16.45 -20.37
N LYS A 54 -18.44 -17.40 -20.47
CA LYS A 54 -18.77 -18.82 -20.47
C LYS A 54 -19.30 -19.28 -19.12
N ASN A 55 -20.16 -20.30 -19.11
CA ASN A 55 -20.93 -20.72 -17.94
C ASN A 55 -20.10 -21.39 -16.82
N ASN A 56 -18.80 -21.61 -17.03
CA ASN A 56 -17.89 -22.17 -16.02
C ASN A 56 -17.37 -21.12 -15.01
N LEU A 57 -17.70 -19.83 -15.21
CA LEU A 57 -17.30 -18.76 -14.32
C LEU A 57 -18.35 -18.49 -13.25
N ILE A 58 -17.91 -18.41 -12.00
CA ILE A 58 -18.73 -17.99 -10.87
C ILE A 58 -18.52 -16.48 -10.69
N VAL A 59 -19.58 -15.71 -10.92
CA VAL A 59 -19.62 -14.27 -10.69
C VAL A 59 -20.30 -14.01 -9.35
N ASP A 60 -19.58 -13.45 -8.40
CA ASP A 60 -20.03 -13.18 -7.02
C ASP A 60 -21.30 -12.31 -6.98
N ALA A 61 -21.29 -11.18 -7.68
CA ALA A 61 -22.47 -10.29 -7.77
C ALA A 61 -23.71 -11.00 -8.33
N HIS A 62 -23.53 -11.85 -9.36
CA HIS A 62 -24.63 -12.63 -9.91
C HIS A 62 -25.13 -13.70 -8.95
N ARG A 63 -24.21 -14.33 -8.21
CA ARG A 63 -24.54 -15.31 -7.18
C ARG A 63 -25.26 -14.65 -6.01
N LEU A 64 -24.76 -13.52 -5.51
CA LEU A 64 -25.42 -12.72 -4.48
C LEU A 64 -26.84 -12.32 -4.87
N ARG A 65 -27.03 -11.89 -6.11
CA ARG A 65 -28.36 -11.52 -6.63
C ARG A 65 -29.34 -12.70 -6.70
N LYS A 66 -28.82 -13.92 -6.92
CA LYS A 66 -29.64 -15.14 -7.05
C LYS A 66 -29.83 -15.90 -5.75
N LEU A 67 -29.09 -15.56 -4.70
CA LEU A 67 -29.26 -16.21 -3.40
C LEU A 67 -30.69 -16.02 -2.91
N SER A 68 -31.39 -17.13 -2.63
CA SER A 68 -32.69 -17.05 -2.00
C SER A 68 -32.55 -17.07 -0.47
N ARG A 69 -33.44 -16.37 0.22
CA ARG A 69 -33.49 -16.35 1.70
C ARG A 69 -33.64 -17.71 2.34
N ALA A 70 -34.20 -18.68 1.62
CA ALA A 70 -34.46 -20.02 2.14
C ALA A 70 -33.24 -20.95 2.06
N GLU A 71 -32.31 -20.67 1.15
CA GLU A 71 -31.19 -21.55 0.81
C GLU A 71 -29.83 -20.99 1.22
N ALA A 72 -29.76 -19.68 1.50
CA ALA A 72 -28.49 -19.00 1.79
C ALA A 72 -28.21 -18.90 3.29
N ALA A 73 -27.01 -19.32 3.70
CA ALA A 73 -26.48 -19.01 5.02
C ALA A 73 -25.81 -17.62 5.01
N ALA A 74 -25.78 -16.94 6.16
CA ALA A 74 -25.06 -15.65 6.29
C ALA A 74 -23.57 -15.77 5.91
N GLY A 75 -22.96 -16.94 6.12
CA GLY A 75 -21.59 -17.22 5.68
C GLY A 75 -21.40 -17.13 4.16
N ASP A 76 -22.44 -17.46 3.37
CA ASP A 76 -22.37 -17.32 1.90
C ASP A 76 -22.35 -15.84 1.49
N VAL A 77 -23.11 -15.01 2.18
CA VAL A 77 -23.10 -13.54 1.95
C VAL A 77 -21.73 -12.96 2.31
N ALA A 78 -21.17 -13.32 3.47
CA ALA A 78 -19.85 -12.86 3.89
C ALA A 78 -18.72 -13.30 2.95
N ALA A 79 -18.84 -14.49 2.37
CA ALA A 79 -17.86 -15.00 1.41
C ALA A 79 -17.93 -14.28 0.05
N LEU A 80 -19.11 -13.80 -0.35
CA LEU A 80 -19.36 -13.22 -1.67
C LEU A 80 -19.41 -11.68 -1.64
N TYR A 81 -19.94 -11.06 -0.57
CA TYR A 81 -20.01 -9.61 -0.44
C TYR A 81 -18.69 -9.06 0.13
N ARG A 82 -17.86 -8.46 -0.72
CA ARG A 82 -16.54 -7.96 -0.35
C ARG A 82 -16.43 -6.43 -0.37
N GLY A 83 -17.55 -5.75 -0.56
CA GLY A 83 -17.63 -4.30 -0.67
C GLY A 83 -18.71 -3.86 -1.65
N GLN A 84 -18.82 -2.56 -1.86
CA GLN A 84 -19.81 -1.97 -2.73
C GLN A 84 -19.57 -2.39 -4.20
N PHE A 85 -20.61 -2.90 -4.85
CA PHE A 85 -20.55 -3.35 -6.25
C PHE A 85 -20.09 -2.22 -7.18
N LEU A 86 -18.95 -2.40 -7.86
CA LEU A 86 -18.31 -1.41 -8.74
C LEU A 86 -18.11 -0.03 -8.06
N GLY A 87 -17.88 0.01 -6.74
CA GLY A 87 -17.74 1.25 -5.97
C GLY A 87 -16.65 2.16 -6.49
N ASP A 88 -15.53 1.56 -6.89
CA ASP A 88 -14.31 2.26 -7.32
C ASP A 88 -14.24 2.47 -8.84
N LEU A 89 -15.26 2.05 -9.60
CA LEU A 89 -15.25 2.18 -11.05
C LEU A 89 -15.85 3.53 -11.49
N ALA A 90 -15.00 4.49 -11.81
CA ALA A 90 -15.39 5.78 -12.38
C ALA A 90 -15.48 5.68 -13.91
N ILE A 91 -16.69 5.52 -14.43
CA ILE A 91 -16.98 5.65 -15.87
C ILE A 91 -17.75 6.94 -16.08
N GLU A 92 -17.27 7.78 -17.02
CA GLU A 92 -17.91 9.06 -17.41
C GLU A 92 -19.16 8.82 -18.29
N SER A 93 -20.08 8.00 -17.82
CA SER A 93 -21.36 7.73 -18.47
C SER A 93 -22.46 7.79 -17.43
N GLU A 94 -23.42 8.71 -17.60
CA GLU A 94 -24.57 8.86 -16.72
C GLU A 94 -25.42 7.57 -16.71
N THR A 95 -25.69 7.01 -17.89
CA THR A 95 -26.44 5.76 -18.04
C THR A 95 -25.74 4.57 -17.36
N PHE A 96 -24.42 4.53 -17.37
CA PHE A 96 -23.67 3.50 -16.64
C PHE A 96 -23.76 3.71 -15.13
N ARG A 97 -23.64 4.94 -14.65
CA ARG A 97 -23.76 5.27 -13.22
C ARG A 97 -25.13 4.93 -12.66
N ASP A 98 -26.19 5.28 -13.39
CA ASP A 98 -27.58 4.97 -13.01
C ASP A 98 -27.80 3.45 -12.94
N TRP A 99 -27.31 2.74 -13.95
CA TRP A 99 -27.39 1.29 -13.95
C TRP A 99 -26.58 0.67 -12.78
N ALA A 100 -25.34 1.10 -12.54
CA ALA A 100 -24.50 0.59 -11.46
C ALA A 100 -25.12 0.87 -10.09
N SER A 101 -25.75 2.04 -9.91
CA SER A 101 -26.48 2.41 -8.69
C SER A 101 -27.67 1.49 -8.44
N ALA A 102 -28.46 1.20 -9.47
CA ALA A 102 -29.60 0.28 -9.36
C ALA A 102 -29.16 -1.16 -9.02
N GLU A 103 -28.07 -1.64 -9.62
CA GLU A 103 -27.52 -2.96 -9.33
C GLU A 103 -26.94 -3.04 -7.91
N ARG A 104 -26.26 -1.97 -7.44
CA ARG A 104 -25.78 -1.86 -6.05
C ARG A 104 -26.94 -2.02 -5.07
N ALA A 105 -27.96 -1.20 -5.25
CA ALA A 105 -29.15 -1.23 -4.38
C ALA A 105 -29.80 -2.62 -4.35
N ALA A 106 -29.88 -3.30 -5.49
CA ALA A 106 -30.45 -4.65 -5.56
C ALA A 106 -29.60 -5.71 -4.84
N ILE A 107 -28.29 -5.66 -4.99
CA ILE A 107 -27.34 -6.57 -4.33
C ILE A 107 -27.35 -6.34 -2.82
N GLU A 108 -27.25 -5.08 -2.38
CA GLU A 108 -27.24 -4.68 -0.97
C GLU A 108 -28.55 -5.05 -0.28
N ALA A 109 -29.69 -4.81 -0.94
CA ALA A 109 -31.00 -5.19 -0.41
C ALA A 109 -31.11 -6.70 -0.20
N ASN A 110 -30.63 -7.51 -1.15
CA ASN A 110 -30.67 -8.97 -1.02
C ASN A 110 -29.71 -9.49 0.06
N ALA A 111 -28.47 -8.99 0.08
CA ALA A 111 -27.47 -9.33 1.08
C ALA A 111 -27.96 -8.96 2.50
N GLY A 112 -28.47 -7.75 2.66
CA GLY A 112 -29.01 -7.28 3.93
C GLY A 112 -30.23 -8.08 4.41
N ALA A 113 -31.11 -8.51 3.50
CA ALA A 113 -32.25 -9.34 3.85
C ALA A 113 -31.84 -10.73 4.38
N ILE A 114 -30.80 -11.34 3.79
CA ILE A 114 -30.24 -12.62 4.25
C ILE A 114 -29.55 -12.46 5.60
N LEU A 115 -28.73 -11.42 5.75
CA LEU A 115 -28.01 -11.14 7.00
C LEU A 115 -28.97 -10.81 8.15
N SER A 116 -30.02 -10.00 7.89
CA SER A 116 -31.04 -9.68 8.90
C SER A 116 -31.75 -10.94 9.40
N ALA A 117 -32.21 -11.78 8.48
CA ALA A 117 -32.88 -13.03 8.83
C ALA A 117 -31.94 -13.98 9.63
N SER A 118 -30.67 -14.05 9.22
CA SER A 118 -29.68 -14.88 9.90
C SER A 118 -29.31 -14.33 11.28
N ALA A 119 -29.17 -13.01 11.43
CA ALA A 119 -28.90 -12.35 12.71
C ALA A 119 -30.04 -12.60 13.71
N GLU A 120 -31.30 -12.43 13.27
CA GLU A 120 -32.48 -12.73 14.09
C GLU A 120 -32.61 -14.22 14.44
N GLN A 121 -32.28 -15.11 13.53
CA GLN A 121 -32.29 -16.56 13.80
C GLN A 121 -31.25 -16.92 14.85
N LYS A 122 -30.03 -16.37 14.78
CA LYS A 122 -28.96 -16.59 15.73
C LYS A 122 -29.27 -15.96 17.09
N ASP A 123 -29.86 -14.78 17.11
CA ASP A 123 -30.35 -14.13 18.34
C ASP A 123 -31.38 -15.00 19.06
N ARG A 124 -32.36 -15.56 18.32
CA ARG A 124 -33.38 -16.48 18.88
C ARG A 124 -32.81 -17.81 19.35
N SER A 125 -31.79 -18.34 18.68
CA SER A 125 -31.13 -19.60 19.08
C SER A 125 -30.12 -19.43 20.22
N GLY A 126 -29.86 -18.20 20.69
CA GLY A 126 -28.91 -17.92 21.75
C GLY A 126 -27.43 -17.91 21.33
N ASP A 127 -27.14 -17.99 20.01
CA ASP A 127 -25.78 -17.89 19.47
C ASP A 127 -25.38 -16.40 19.39
N ALA A 128 -25.05 -15.84 20.55
CA ALA A 128 -24.76 -14.42 20.75
C ALA A 128 -23.62 -13.92 19.84
N ALA A 129 -22.56 -14.72 19.71
CA ALA A 129 -21.37 -14.32 18.94
C ALA A 129 -21.71 -14.10 17.44
N ARG A 130 -22.42 -15.05 16.85
CA ARG A 130 -22.83 -14.97 15.43
C ARG A 130 -23.96 -13.96 15.20
N ALA A 131 -24.86 -13.79 16.16
CA ALA A 131 -25.90 -12.75 16.08
C ALA A 131 -25.29 -11.36 15.99
N VAL A 132 -24.31 -11.05 16.87
CA VAL A 132 -23.59 -9.78 16.88
C VAL A 132 -22.75 -9.61 15.62
N GLU A 133 -22.07 -10.66 15.17
CA GLU A 133 -21.27 -10.65 13.94
C GLU A 133 -22.12 -10.28 12.71
N TYR A 134 -23.25 -10.97 12.50
CA TYR A 134 -24.12 -10.71 11.36
C TYR A 134 -24.80 -9.35 11.42
N ALA A 135 -25.16 -8.91 12.63
CA ALA A 135 -25.69 -7.56 12.83
C ALA A 135 -24.65 -6.46 12.53
N SER A 136 -23.37 -6.70 12.85
CA SER A 136 -22.29 -5.77 12.50
C SER A 136 -22.05 -5.68 10.99
N TRP A 137 -22.20 -6.75 10.24
CA TRP A 137 -22.09 -6.72 8.79
C TRP A 137 -23.21 -5.91 8.12
N LEU A 138 -24.43 -5.92 8.67
CA LEU A 138 -25.52 -5.05 8.17
C LEU A 138 -25.15 -3.58 8.22
N THR A 139 -24.65 -3.10 9.35
CA THR A 139 -24.23 -1.71 9.53
C THR A 139 -22.94 -1.36 8.77
N ALA A 140 -22.17 -2.36 8.36
CA ALA A 140 -21.00 -2.17 7.48
C ALA A 140 -21.40 -2.05 5.99
N ILE A 141 -22.50 -2.71 5.56
CA ILE A 141 -23.02 -2.61 4.18
C ILE A 141 -23.64 -1.23 3.96
N ASP A 142 -24.52 -0.80 4.85
CA ASP A 142 -25.14 0.54 4.80
C ASP A 142 -25.23 1.12 6.22
N PRO A 143 -24.29 1.98 6.58
CA PRO A 143 -24.22 2.55 7.94
C PRO A 143 -25.28 3.61 8.21
N LEU A 144 -26.00 4.10 7.19
CA LEU A 144 -27.05 5.11 7.34
C LEU A 144 -28.46 4.51 7.41
N ARG A 145 -28.59 3.23 7.21
CA ARG A 145 -29.86 2.54 7.15
C ARG A 145 -30.41 2.21 8.54
N GLU A 146 -31.45 2.92 8.96
CA GLU A 146 -31.96 2.88 10.33
C GLU A 146 -32.60 1.55 10.73
N ASP A 147 -33.29 0.84 9.84
CA ASP A 147 -33.88 -0.47 10.15
C ASP A 147 -32.81 -1.52 10.49
N TRP A 148 -31.67 -1.52 9.80
CA TRP A 148 -30.53 -2.37 10.10
C TRP A 148 -29.82 -1.94 11.38
N PHE A 149 -29.68 -0.62 11.58
CA PHE A 149 -29.14 -0.10 12.82
C PHE A 149 -29.99 -0.49 14.04
N ARG A 150 -31.33 -0.40 13.96
CA ARG A 150 -32.24 -0.83 15.03
C ARG A 150 -32.09 -2.31 15.36
N LEU A 151 -31.93 -3.19 14.35
CA LEU A 151 -31.67 -4.61 14.58
C LEU A 151 -30.32 -4.82 15.29
N SER A 152 -29.25 -4.21 14.80
CA SER A 152 -27.92 -4.28 15.39
C SER A 152 -27.91 -3.75 16.84
N LEU A 153 -28.58 -2.64 17.09
CA LEU A 153 -28.69 -2.04 18.40
C LEU A 153 -29.40 -2.94 19.42
N ARG A 154 -30.50 -3.60 19.02
CA ARG A 154 -31.23 -4.59 19.86
C ARG A 154 -30.35 -5.77 20.23
N ILE A 155 -29.66 -6.34 19.25
CA ILE A 155 -28.77 -7.50 19.45
C ILE A 155 -27.60 -7.11 20.36
N THR A 156 -26.97 -5.96 20.12
CA THR A 156 -25.87 -5.43 20.95
C THR A 156 -26.33 -5.18 22.39
N ALA A 157 -27.49 -4.55 22.59
CA ALA A 157 -28.02 -4.28 23.92
C ALA A 157 -28.30 -5.56 24.71
N ARG A 158 -28.77 -6.63 24.02
CA ARG A 158 -29.10 -7.93 24.63
C ARG A 158 -27.85 -8.74 25.01
N HIS A 159 -26.85 -8.80 24.14
CA HIS A 159 -25.72 -9.73 24.28
C HIS A 159 -24.42 -9.07 24.76
N LEU A 160 -24.18 -7.80 24.44
CA LEU A 160 -22.97 -7.07 24.80
C LEU A 160 -23.19 -6.01 25.88
N GLY A 161 -24.45 -5.70 26.17
CA GLY A 161 -24.83 -4.79 27.25
C GLY A 161 -25.12 -3.36 26.81
N ARG A 162 -25.69 -2.62 27.77
CA ARG A 162 -26.22 -1.26 27.56
C ARG A 162 -25.15 -0.26 27.13
N ASP A 163 -23.98 -0.32 27.74
CA ASP A 163 -22.95 0.69 27.51
C ASP A 163 -22.39 0.62 26.09
N GLN A 164 -22.21 -0.58 25.54
CA GLN A 164 -21.80 -0.76 24.16
C GLN A 164 -22.89 -0.33 23.18
N ALA A 165 -24.17 -0.64 23.48
CA ALA A 165 -25.29 -0.17 22.68
C ALA A 165 -25.36 1.38 22.66
N LEU A 166 -25.18 2.05 23.78
CA LEU A 166 -25.17 3.52 23.85
C LEU A 166 -23.93 4.13 23.15
N ALA A 167 -22.82 3.42 23.07
CA ALA A 167 -21.68 3.84 22.24
C ALA A 167 -22.01 3.78 20.75
N GLN A 168 -22.67 2.72 20.27
CA GLN A 168 -23.17 2.64 18.89
C GLN A 168 -24.14 3.79 18.56
N VAL A 169 -25.04 4.12 19.48
CA VAL A 169 -26.00 5.24 19.31
C VAL A 169 -25.28 6.57 19.09
N ARG A 170 -24.26 6.88 19.90
CA ARG A 170 -23.50 8.13 19.73
C ARG A 170 -22.84 8.22 18.36
N ASN A 171 -22.23 7.13 17.91
CA ASN A 171 -21.58 7.07 16.61
C ASN A 171 -22.59 7.23 15.46
N PHE A 172 -23.74 6.56 15.55
CA PHE A 172 -24.79 6.62 14.54
C PHE A 172 -25.42 8.02 14.42
N ILE A 173 -25.76 8.67 15.54
CA ILE A 173 -26.28 10.05 15.53
C ILE A 173 -25.26 11.03 14.93
N SER A 174 -23.98 10.86 15.29
CA SER A 174 -22.90 11.68 14.74
C SER A 174 -22.79 11.50 13.22
N LEU A 175 -22.95 10.27 12.73
CA LEU A 175 -22.88 9.93 11.32
C LEU A 175 -24.06 10.50 10.54
N LEU A 176 -25.32 10.31 11.04
CA LEU A 176 -26.52 10.89 10.42
C LEU A 176 -26.44 12.41 10.31
N LYS A 177 -25.96 13.05 11.37
CA LYS A 177 -25.79 14.52 11.36
C LYS A 177 -24.72 14.98 10.37
N LYS A 178 -23.62 14.23 10.27
CA LYS A 178 -22.50 14.57 9.38
C LYS A 178 -22.84 14.38 7.90
N GLU A 179 -23.48 13.26 7.56
CA GLU A 179 -23.68 12.87 6.16
C GLU A 179 -25.01 13.37 5.58
N LEU A 180 -26.06 13.47 6.38
CA LEU A 180 -27.40 13.81 5.93
C LEU A 180 -28.00 15.07 6.62
N ASP A 181 -27.40 15.53 7.71
CA ASP A 181 -27.91 16.62 8.58
C ASP A 181 -29.37 16.41 9.05
N VAL A 182 -29.73 15.14 9.33
CA VAL A 182 -31.06 14.76 9.80
C VAL A 182 -31.01 14.17 11.22
N ALA A 183 -32.15 14.23 11.91
CA ALA A 183 -32.36 13.51 13.17
C ALA A 183 -32.80 12.06 12.88
N PRO A 184 -32.52 11.10 13.80
CA PRO A 184 -33.00 9.73 13.67
C PRO A 184 -34.52 9.63 13.60
N GLU A 185 -35.00 8.57 12.92
CA GLU A 185 -36.45 8.24 12.86
C GLU A 185 -37.06 8.03 14.25
N ALA A 186 -38.36 8.27 14.38
CA ALA A 186 -39.08 8.12 15.65
C ALA A 186 -38.88 6.72 16.29
N ASP A 187 -38.98 5.64 15.49
CA ASP A 187 -38.78 4.28 15.96
C ASP A 187 -37.36 4.03 16.50
N THR A 188 -36.37 4.72 15.94
CA THR A 188 -34.97 4.63 16.41
C THR A 188 -34.81 5.38 17.73
N VAL A 189 -35.44 6.57 17.85
CA VAL A 189 -35.44 7.33 19.10
C VAL A 189 -36.11 6.56 20.20
N ASP A 190 -37.29 5.96 19.94
CA ASP A 190 -38.02 5.15 20.94
C ASP A 190 -37.19 3.95 21.42
N LEU A 191 -36.50 3.26 20.52
CA LEU A 191 -35.59 2.16 20.89
C LEU A 191 -34.42 2.64 21.75
N ILE A 192 -33.85 3.78 21.43
CA ILE A 192 -32.77 4.40 22.21
C ILE A 192 -33.25 4.73 23.64
N GLU A 193 -34.45 5.30 23.79
CA GLU A 193 -35.01 5.63 25.10
C GLU A 193 -35.34 4.36 25.92
N GLN A 194 -35.82 3.28 25.28
CA GLN A 194 -36.01 1.99 25.96
C GLN A 194 -34.69 1.43 26.49
N ILE A 195 -33.62 1.50 25.73
CA ILE A 195 -32.30 1.03 26.15
C ILE A 195 -31.73 1.92 27.29
N LYS A 196 -31.92 3.26 27.20
CA LYS A 196 -31.54 4.19 28.29
C LYS A 196 -32.30 3.92 29.58
N ALA A 197 -33.58 3.57 29.49
CA ALA A 197 -34.43 3.26 30.65
C ALA A 197 -34.14 1.88 31.29
N GLY A 198 -33.26 1.06 30.68
CA GLY A 198 -32.90 -0.28 31.21
C GLY A 198 -34.07 -1.26 31.24
N ARG A 199 -35.10 -1.06 30.38
CA ARG A 199 -36.23 -1.99 30.28
C ARG A 199 -35.72 -3.30 29.65
N ASN A 200 -35.95 -4.40 30.37
CA ASN A 200 -35.51 -5.72 29.99
C ASN A 200 -36.11 -6.12 28.64
N MET A 201 -35.32 -6.28 27.59
CA MET A 201 -35.72 -6.63 26.21
C MET A 201 -36.21 -8.08 26.08
N ALA A 202 -36.36 -8.83 27.16
CA ALA A 202 -36.78 -10.24 27.18
C ALA A 202 -38.27 -10.49 26.91
N SER A 203 -39.15 -9.46 26.80
CA SER A 203 -40.60 -9.64 26.80
C SER A 203 -41.37 -9.19 25.56
N ALA A 204 -40.68 -8.86 24.45
CA ALA A 204 -41.37 -8.36 23.25
C ALA A 204 -41.70 -9.42 22.20
N SER A 205 -41.57 -10.71 22.51
CA SER A 205 -41.87 -11.82 21.55
C SER A 205 -43.27 -12.44 21.67
N THR A 206 -44.20 -11.87 22.49
CA THR A 206 -45.54 -12.48 22.71
C THR A 206 -46.71 -11.57 22.32
N SER A 207 -46.48 -10.39 21.75
CA SER A 207 -47.60 -9.49 21.35
C SER A 207 -47.72 -9.21 19.84
N ALA A 208 -47.00 -9.96 19.00
CA ALA A 208 -47.07 -9.80 17.54
C ALA A 208 -47.99 -10.81 16.83
N SER A 209 -48.89 -11.51 17.55
CA SER A 209 -49.81 -12.46 16.91
C SER A 209 -51.29 -12.01 16.91
N ALA A 210 -51.58 -10.72 17.09
CA ALA A 210 -52.95 -10.20 17.07
C ALA A 210 -53.05 -8.82 16.41
N SER A 211 -52.53 -8.68 15.19
CA SER A 211 -52.86 -7.55 14.29
C SER A 211 -52.58 -7.89 12.84
N GLU A 212 -53.04 -9.03 12.38
CA GLU A 212 -53.32 -9.22 10.96
C GLU A 212 -54.72 -8.65 10.67
N ALA A 213 -54.84 -7.42 10.36
CA ALA A 213 -55.93 -6.84 9.51
C ALA A 213 -55.80 -5.32 9.46
N ARG A 214 -55.10 -4.85 8.50
CA ARG A 214 -55.38 -3.60 7.70
C ARG A 214 -54.09 -3.14 7.01
N ILE A 215 -53.79 -3.83 5.92
CA ILE A 215 -52.89 -3.24 4.90
C ILE A 215 -53.71 -2.24 4.14
N SER A 216 -53.61 -0.95 4.49
CA SER A 216 -54.05 0.14 3.64
C SER A 216 -53.06 0.30 2.50
N ALA A 217 -53.60 0.31 1.27
CA ALA A 217 -52.82 0.49 0.06
C ALA A 217 -52.00 1.77 0.09
N PRO A 218 -50.78 1.77 -0.52
CA PRO A 218 -49.97 2.97 -0.59
C PRO A 218 -50.65 4.07 -1.41
N PRO A 219 -50.41 5.35 -1.11
CA PRO A 219 -50.99 6.46 -1.85
C PRO A 219 -50.51 6.46 -3.31
N LYS A 220 -51.39 6.64 -4.26
CA LYS A 220 -51.11 6.76 -5.68
C LYS A 220 -50.22 7.98 -5.95
N PRO A 221 -49.14 7.81 -6.74
CA PRO A 221 -48.41 8.97 -7.25
C PRO A 221 -49.27 9.79 -8.23
N PRO A 222 -49.02 11.10 -8.38
CA PRO A 222 -49.80 11.96 -9.27
C PRO A 222 -49.66 11.52 -10.72
N ALA A 223 -50.77 11.64 -11.45
CA ALA A 223 -50.91 11.23 -12.83
C ALA A 223 -49.92 11.94 -13.75
N VAL A 224 -48.99 11.19 -14.33
CA VAL A 224 -48.18 11.63 -15.47
C VAL A 224 -48.90 11.20 -16.76
N VAL A 225 -49.07 12.15 -17.63
CA VAL A 225 -49.73 12.09 -18.94
C VAL A 225 -49.12 10.94 -19.78
N ARG A 226 -49.97 10.00 -20.20
CA ARG A 226 -49.64 8.95 -21.16
C ARG A 226 -49.26 9.55 -22.51
N ARG A 227 -48.05 9.25 -22.95
CA ARG A 227 -47.75 9.14 -24.39
C ARG A 227 -47.49 7.67 -24.71
N ASP A 228 -48.28 7.18 -25.63
CA ASP A 228 -48.27 5.81 -26.08
C ASP A 228 -46.91 5.42 -26.70
N GLY A 229 -46.26 4.39 -26.13
CA GLY A 229 -45.08 3.76 -26.64
C GLY A 229 -45.00 2.34 -26.08
N ARG A 230 -45.86 1.44 -26.61
CA ARG A 230 -45.79 0.00 -26.27
C ARG A 230 -44.57 -0.62 -26.87
N ALA A 231 -43.93 -1.44 -26.10
CA ALA A 231 -42.88 -2.43 -26.41
C ALA A 231 -41.44 -1.94 -26.21
N ALA A 232 -40.91 -2.07 -24.99
CA ALA A 232 -39.49 -2.37 -24.74
C ALA A 232 -39.09 -2.46 -23.24
N MET A 233 -39.96 -2.93 -22.33
CA MET A 233 -39.65 -2.86 -20.89
C MET A 233 -39.31 -4.22 -20.21
N THR A 234 -39.32 -5.33 -20.94
CA THR A 234 -39.02 -6.65 -20.36
C THR A 234 -37.61 -7.19 -20.66
N SER A 235 -36.83 -6.55 -21.55
CA SER A 235 -35.46 -7.02 -21.88
C SER A 235 -34.35 -6.12 -21.30
N ALA A 236 -34.70 -5.06 -20.54
CA ALA A 236 -33.75 -4.09 -20.02
C ALA A 236 -32.86 -4.63 -18.88
N ILE A 237 -33.36 -5.57 -18.09
CA ILE A 237 -32.69 -6.05 -16.87
C ILE A 237 -31.58 -7.07 -17.16
N GLY A 238 -31.65 -7.79 -18.28
CA GLY A 238 -30.71 -8.89 -18.58
C GLY A 238 -29.33 -8.47 -19.10
N ALA A 239 -29.21 -7.31 -19.77
CA ALA A 239 -27.98 -6.96 -20.48
C ALA A 239 -27.08 -6.00 -19.71
N ALA A 240 -27.68 -5.22 -18.80
CA ALA A 240 -26.91 -4.37 -17.90
C ALA A 240 -26.13 -5.21 -16.87
N GLY A 241 -26.71 -6.32 -16.40
CA GLY A 241 -26.00 -7.29 -15.56
C GLY A 241 -24.80 -7.96 -16.23
N PHE A 242 -24.67 -7.84 -17.56
CA PHE A 242 -23.60 -8.51 -18.30
C PHE A 242 -22.30 -7.71 -18.38
N ALA A 243 -22.35 -6.40 -18.64
CA ALA A 243 -21.13 -5.58 -18.67
C ALA A 243 -20.42 -5.57 -17.30
N ALA A 244 -21.22 -5.52 -16.23
CA ALA A 244 -20.71 -5.65 -14.87
C ALA A 244 -20.27 -7.07 -14.51
N ALA A 245 -20.95 -8.10 -15.06
CA ALA A 245 -20.53 -9.48 -14.88
C ALA A 245 -19.24 -9.80 -15.64
N VAL A 246 -18.95 -9.15 -16.75
CA VAL A 246 -17.64 -9.25 -17.44
C VAL A 246 -16.55 -8.61 -16.60
N LEU A 247 -16.81 -7.46 -15.96
CA LEU A 247 -15.86 -6.76 -15.10
C LEU A 247 -15.72 -7.42 -13.71
N ALA A 248 -16.79 -7.96 -13.15
CA ALA A 248 -16.77 -8.64 -11.84
C ALA A 248 -16.50 -10.16 -11.93
N GLY A 249 -16.84 -10.80 -13.06
CA GLY A 249 -16.64 -12.25 -13.29
C GLY A 249 -15.20 -12.69 -13.48
N LEU A 250 -14.30 -11.73 -13.71
CA LEU A 250 -12.87 -11.95 -13.73
C LEU A 250 -12.29 -12.23 -12.32
N CYS A 251 -13.09 -12.08 -11.25
CA CYS A 251 -12.59 -12.18 -9.87
C CYS A 251 -12.61 -13.58 -9.26
N VAL A 252 -13.23 -14.61 -9.89
CA VAL A 252 -13.33 -15.93 -9.25
C VAL A 252 -13.15 -17.08 -10.24
N VAL A 253 -11.90 -17.43 -10.49
CA VAL A 253 -11.51 -18.70 -11.13
C VAL A 253 -10.98 -19.66 -10.07
N SER A 254 -11.40 -20.89 -10.09
CA SER A 254 -11.05 -21.94 -9.11
C SER A 254 -9.61 -22.48 -9.24
N GLU A 255 -8.87 -22.11 -10.28
CA GLU A 255 -7.48 -22.51 -10.45
C GLU A 255 -6.51 -21.42 -9.97
N PRO A 256 -5.49 -21.75 -9.13
CA PRO A 256 -4.61 -20.74 -8.51
C PRO A 256 -3.79 -19.91 -9.51
N ALA A 257 -3.39 -20.47 -10.65
CA ALA A 257 -2.61 -19.77 -11.67
C ALA A 257 -3.42 -18.70 -12.41
N ILE A 258 -4.65 -19.05 -12.81
CA ILE A 258 -5.58 -18.14 -13.50
C ILE A 258 -6.10 -17.06 -12.55
N ARG A 259 -6.29 -17.40 -11.26
CA ARG A 259 -6.66 -16.44 -10.21
C ARG A 259 -5.63 -15.35 -10.01
N THR A 260 -4.34 -15.68 -10.12
CA THR A 260 -3.24 -14.73 -9.95
C THR A 260 -3.19 -13.71 -11.09
N ASP A 261 -3.38 -14.15 -12.34
CA ASP A 261 -3.32 -13.27 -13.50
C ASP A 261 -4.59 -12.42 -13.67
N LEU A 262 -5.76 -12.98 -13.37
CA LEU A 262 -7.02 -12.24 -13.37
C LEU A 262 -7.11 -11.22 -12.24
N THR A 263 -6.57 -11.55 -11.08
CA THR A 263 -6.45 -10.59 -9.97
C THR A 263 -5.52 -9.43 -10.36
N ARG A 264 -4.43 -9.69 -11.09
CA ARG A 264 -3.53 -8.65 -11.62
C ARG A 264 -4.20 -7.69 -12.61
N ILE A 265 -5.07 -8.19 -13.49
CA ILE A 265 -5.70 -7.40 -14.56
C ILE A 265 -6.83 -6.51 -14.03
N ILE A 266 -7.63 -7.00 -13.07
CA ILE A 266 -8.83 -6.31 -12.59
C ILE A 266 -8.55 -5.49 -11.33
N PHE A 267 -7.67 -6.00 -10.44
CA PHE A 267 -7.22 -5.26 -9.25
C PHE A 267 -5.93 -4.45 -9.47
N ALA A 268 -5.48 -4.29 -10.73
CA ALA A 268 -4.49 -3.29 -11.07
C ALA A 268 -5.04 -1.87 -10.84
N ARG A 269 -5.35 -1.61 -9.59
CA ARG A 269 -5.67 -0.38 -8.87
C ARG A 269 -7.07 -0.36 -8.22
N VAL A 270 -7.31 -1.23 -7.29
CA VAL A 270 -7.92 -0.75 -6.05
C VAL A 270 -6.78 -0.06 -5.32
N GLU A 271 -6.79 1.26 -5.27
CA GLU A 271 -5.85 2.02 -4.45
C GLU A 271 -6.08 1.58 -3.01
N VAL A 272 -5.28 0.61 -2.59
CA VAL A 272 -5.25 0.23 -1.19
C VAL A 272 -4.71 1.45 -0.46
N PRO A 273 -5.37 1.99 0.57
CA PRO A 273 -4.96 3.20 1.28
C PRO A 273 -3.67 3.00 2.11
N SER A 274 -2.78 2.12 1.66
CA SER A 274 -1.47 1.82 2.25
C SER A 274 -0.37 2.78 1.79
N THR A 275 -0.58 3.50 0.68
CA THR A 275 0.37 4.46 0.12
C THR A 275 0.06 5.89 0.55
N ILE A 276 1.09 6.75 0.58
CA ILE A 276 0.95 8.16 0.97
C ILE A 276 0.48 8.97 -0.24
N PRO A 277 -0.69 9.64 -0.18
CA PRO A 277 -1.19 10.46 -1.28
C PRO A 277 -0.39 11.78 -1.38
N LEU A 278 0.32 11.95 -2.49
CA LEU A 278 1.18 13.11 -2.79
C LEU A 278 0.77 13.75 -4.11
N ARG A 279 0.44 15.04 -4.10
CA ARG A 279 0.25 15.85 -5.31
C ARG A 279 1.54 16.58 -5.67
N VAL A 280 1.95 16.55 -6.93
CA VAL A 280 3.07 17.35 -7.44
C VAL A 280 2.51 18.50 -8.26
N LEU A 281 2.74 19.73 -7.80
CA LEU A 281 2.32 20.96 -8.49
C LEU A 281 3.37 21.35 -9.54
N SER A 282 2.95 22.17 -10.54
CA SER A 282 3.89 22.77 -11.48
C SER A 282 4.91 23.64 -10.76
N PHE A 283 6.17 23.43 -11.05
CA PHE A 283 7.25 24.28 -10.54
C PHE A 283 7.16 25.68 -11.19
N GLN A 284 7.23 26.70 -10.37
CA GLN A 284 7.09 28.08 -10.79
C GLN A 284 8.44 28.60 -11.28
N SER A 285 8.44 29.25 -12.43
CA SER A 285 9.61 30.00 -12.92
C SER A 285 9.54 31.45 -12.42
N GLN A 286 10.64 31.99 -11.94
CA GLN A 286 10.75 33.40 -11.55
C GLN A 286 11.20 34.32 -12.70
N ALA A 287 11.62 33.74 -13.85
CA ALA A 287 12.03 34.47 -15.04
C ALA A 287 11.70 33.70 -16.32
N ALA A 288 11.49 34.40 -17.42
CA ALA A 288 11.10 33.81 -18.69
C ALA A 288 12.09 32.76 -19.24
N ASP A 289 13.39 32.97 -18.98
CA ASP A 289 14.46 32.06 -19.41
C ASP A 289 14.54 30.74 -18.63
N THR A 290 13.87 30.64 -17.48
CA THR A 290 13.81 29.42 -16.66
C THR A 290 12.50 28.67 -16.80
N THR A 291 11.53 29.15 -17.60
CA THR A 291 10.20 28.52 -17.76
C THR A 291 10.29 27.11 -18.34
N GLY A 292 11.11 26.90 -19.36
CA GLY A 292 11.33 25.58 -19.94
C GLY A 292 11.97 24.61 -18.96
N ILE A 293 12.92 25.09 -18.15
CA ILE A 293 13.59 24.28 -17.11
C ILE A 293 12.58 23.88 -16.03
N ALA A 294 11.73 24.81 -15.59
CA ALA A 294 10.72 24.52 -14.56
C ALA A 294 9.70 23.48 -15.03
N SER A 295 9.26 23.55 -16.31
CA SER A 295 8.35 22.56 -16.91
C SER A 295 8.99 21.18 -17.00
N ALA A 296 10.19 21.06 -17.59
CA ALA A 296 10.92 19.81 -17.72
C ALA A 296 11.23 19.20 -16.35
N LEU A 297 11.65 20.01 -15.38
CA LEU A 297 11.91 19.55 -14.01
C LEU A 297 10.64 19.02 -13.34
N THR A 298 9.48 19.67 -13.55
CA THR A 298 8.19 19.19 -13.03
C THR A 298 7.87 17.81 -13.59
N GLU A 299 8.00 17.62 -14.90
CA GLU A 299 7.72 16.33 -15.57
C GLU A 299 8.65 15.23 -15.06
N ASN A 300 9.94 15.52 -14.98
CA ASN A 300 10.93 14.56 -14.54
C ASN A 300 10.78 14.21 -13.04
N VAL A 301 10.46 15.19 -12.19
CA VAL A 301 10.17 14.93 -10.76
C VAL A 301 8.92 14.08 -10.64
N LEU A 302 7.82 14.40 -11.34
CA LEU A 302 6.60 13.61 -11.36
C LEU A 302 6.87 12.16 -11.77
N ALA A 303 7.59 11.96 -12.88
CA ALA A 303 7.94 10.63 -13.38
C ALA A 303 8.81 9.84 -12.39
N ASN A 304 9.77 10.48 -11.73
CA ASN A 304 10.65 9.81 -10.76
C ASN A 304 9.94 9.51 -9.43
N VAL A 305 9.10 10.44 -8.92
CA VAL A 305 8.33 10.23 -7.67
C VAL A 305 7.33 9.09 -7.84
N SER A 306 6.71 8.97 -9.03
CA SER A 306 5.72 7.90 -9.33
C SER A 306 6.31 6.48 -9.35
N ARG A 307 7.62 6.32 -9.33
CA ARG A 307 8.31 5.02 -9.28
C ARG A 307 8.48 4.47 -7.86
N PHE A 308 8.21 5.28 -6.83
CA PHE A 308 8.29 4.82 -5.45
C PHE A 308 7.00 4.10 -5.03
N SER A 309 7.08 2.82 -4.72
CA SER A 309 5.93 1.98 -4.34
C SER A 309 5.18 2.45 -3.07
N GLY A 310 5.80 3.29 -2.26
CA GLY A 310 5.19 3.86 -1.04
C GLY A 310 4.32 5.11 -1.26
N LEU A 311 4.21 5.62 -2.49
CA LEU A 311 3.50 6.86 -2.81
C LEU A 311 2.40 6.61 -3.85
N THR A 312 1.25 7.26 -3.67
CA THR A 312 0.26 7.48 -4.73
C THR A 312 0.40 8.91 -5.22
N VAL A 313 0.87 9.08 -6.46
CA VAL A 313 1.24 10.40 -6.98
C VAL A 313 0.14 10.95 -7.88
N PHE A 314 -0.27 12.19 -7.61
CA PHE A 314 -1.27 12.93 -8.38
C PHE A 314 -0.62 14.07 -9.16
N ASP A 315 -0.94 14.18 -10.45
CA ASP A 315 -0.50 15.28 -11.29
C ASP A 315 -1.32 16.55 -10.99
N GLY A 316 -0.67 17.51 -10.33
CA GLY A 316 -1.27 18.78 -9.95
C GLY A 316 -1.35 19.82 -11.08
N ARG A 317 -0.83 19.53 -12.28
CA ARG A 317 -0.88 20.41 -13.45
C ARG A 317 -2.29 20.48 -14.06
N SER A 318 -3.00 19.35 -14.02
CA SER A 318 -4.31 19.17 -14.63
C SER A 318 -5.49 19.43 -13.68
N THR A 319 -5.23 19.56 -12.38
CA THR A 319 -6.28 19.61 -11.36
C THR A 319 -6.31 21.01 -10.73
N PRO A 320 -7.48 21.67 -10.64
CA PRO A 320 -7.60 22.95 -9.93
C PRO A 320 -7.09 22.80 -8.49
N VAL A 321 -6.34 23.79 -8.01
CA VAL A 321 -5.76 23.82 -6.63
C VAL A 321 -6.85 23.68 -5.55
N ALA A 322 -8.11 23.96 -5.89
CA ALA A 322 -9.27 23.85 -5.00
C ALA A 322 -9.74 22.40 -4.72
N GLN A 323 -9.35 21.41 -5.52
CA GLN A 323 -9.70 20.02 -5.24
C GLN A 323 -8.83 19.45 -4.12
N LYS A 324 -9.42 19.34 -2.92
CA LYS A 324 -8.80 18.69 -1.74
C LYS A 324 -8.80 17.16 -1.79
N GLU A 325 -9.52 16.59 -2.75
CA GLU A 325 -9.75 15.14 -2.87
C GLU A 325 -9.16 14.60 -4.16
N SER A 326 -8.72 13.35 -4.14
CA SER A 326 -8.41 12.61 -5.36
C SER A 326 -9.71 12.28 -6.11
N ALA A 327 -9.61 11.86 -7.38
CA ALA A 327 -10.75 11.39 -8.15
C ALA A 327 -11.57 10.27 -7.46
N ASN A 328 -10.98 9.60 -6.48
CA ASN A 328 -11.58 8.51 -5.69
C ASN A 328 -12.09 8.97 -4.30
N GLY A 329 -12.23 10.27 -4.05
CA GLY A 329 -12.73 10.80 -2.77
C GLY A 329 -11.73 10.76 -1.61
N ASN A 330 -10.53 10.21 -1.79
CA ASN A 330 -9.51 10.20 -0.74
C ASN A 330 -8.81 11.57 -0.64
N PRO A 331 -8.66 12.14 0.56
CA PRO A 331 -8.00 13.42 0.72
C PRO A 331 -6.52 13.31 0.33
N ILE A 332 -6.08 14.23 -0.55
CA ILE A 332 -4.66 14.34 -0.88
C ILE A 332 -3.95 14.92 0.34
N ARG A 333 -3.10 14.12 0.97
CA ARG A 333 -2.47 14.48 2.25
C ARG A 333 -1.35 15.50 2.10
N PHE A 334 -0.55 15.40 1.03
CA PHE A 334 0.60 16.26 0.82
C PHE A 334 0.60 16.88 -0.57
N SER A 335 1.12 18.11 -0.68
CA SER A 335 1.38 18.79 -1.94
C SER A 335 2.85 19.21 -2.02
N ALA A 336 3.55 18.74 -3.05
CA ALA A 336 4.89 19.20 -3.40
C ALA A 336 4.80 20.38 -4.36
N TRP A 337 5.56 21.41 -4.10
CA TRP A 337 5.69 22.60 -4.93
C TRP A 337 7.16 22.94 -5.14
N GLY A 338 7.48 23.72 -6.17
CA GLY A 338 8.83 24.17 -6.40
C GLY A 338 8.90 25.52 -7.11
N SER A 339 10.03 26.19 -6.98
CA SER A 339 10.39 27.40 -7.73
C SER A 339 11.78 27.28 -8.31
N VAL A 340 11.96 27.80 -9.52
CA VAL A 340 13.21 27.77 -10.27
C VAL A 340 13.64 29.20 -10.57
N ARG A 341 14.88 29.54 -10.22
CA ARG A 341 15.49 30.84 -10.52
C ARG A 341 16.92 30.65 -11.00
N ARG A 342 17.38 31.56 -11.83
CA ARG A 342 18.79 31.67 -12.24
C ARG A 342 19.54 32.63 -11.30
N GLU A 343 20.67 32.20 -10.81
CA GLU A 343 21.60 33.02 -10.05
C GLU A 343 22.99 32.91 -10.71
N ASP A 344 23.37 33.93 -11.47
CA ASP A 344 24.60 33.95 -12.27
C ASP A 344 24.75 32.74 -13.21
N LEU A 345 25.73 31.87 -12.95
CA LEU A 345 25.99 30.63 -13.69
C LEU A 345 25.30 29.39 -13.09
N ALA A 346 24.46 29.56 -12.08
CA ALA A 346 23.78 28.47 -11.40
C ALA A 346 22.26 28.55 -11.55
N ILE A 347 21.62 27.42 -11.58
CA ILE A 347 20.17 27.28 -11.44
C ILE A 347 19.87 26.86 -9.99
N ARG A 348 19.13 27.69 -9.26
CA ARG A 348 18.64 27.35 -7.93
C ARG A 348 17.21 26.87 -8.01
N VAL A 349 16.95 25.72 -7.41
CA VAL A 349 15.62 25.11 -7.32
C VAL A 349 15.26 24.98 -5.85
N GLN A 350 14.20 25.64 -5.44
CA GLN A 350 13.61 25.46 -4.13
C GLN A 350 12.40 24.52 -4.25
N VAL A 351 12.31 23.53 -3.39
CA VAL A 351 11.21 22.57 -3.36
C VAL A 351 10.64 22.51 -1.95
N GLY A 352 9.32 22.47 -1.83
CA GLY A 352 8.66 22.36 -0.55
C GLY A 352 7.58 21.28 -0.54
N LEU A 353 7.31 20.76 0.65
CA LEU A 353 6.24 19.81 0.93
C LEU A 353 5.26 20.43 1.93
N THR A 354 4.01 20.55 1.55
CA THR A 354 2.93 21.13 2.38
C THR A 354 1.96 20.05 2.80
N ASP A 355 1.63 19.96 4.09
CA ASP A 355 0.51 19.19 4.60
C ASP A 355 -0.79 19.93 4.28
N THR A 356 -1.64 19.32 3.45
CA THR A 356 -2.85 19.97 2.94
C THR A 356 -3.95 20.08 3.98
N ALA A 357 -3.90 19.31 5.07
CA ALA A 357 -4.92 19.33 6.11
C ALA A 357 -4.86 20.63 6.94
N ASN A 358 -3.66 21.11 7.24
CA ASN A 358 -3.43 22.31 8.06
C ASN A 358 -2.69 23.41 7.32
N GLN A 359 -2.39 23.24 6.02
CA GLN A 359 -1.67 24.19 5.16
C GLN A 359 -0.27 24.57 5.69
N THR A 360 0.38 23.64 6.43
CA THR A 360 1.73 23.89 6.95
C THR A 360 2.78 23.32 6.02
N VAL A 361 3.87 24.08 5.80
CA VAL A 361 5.05 23.57 5.12
C VAL A 361 5.79 22.65 6.08
N VAL A 362 5.82 21.34 5.77
CA VAL A 362 6.44 20.33 6.62
C VAL A 362 7.89 20.08 6.30
N TRP A 363 8.32 20.50 5.10
CA TRP A 363 9.69 20.45 4.65
C TRP A 363 9.94 21.42 3.50
N ALA A 364 11.18 21.95 3.41
CA ALA A 364 11.69 22.67 2.26
C ALA A 364 13.17 22.32 2.04
N GLY A 365 13.57 22.20 0.78
CA GLY A 365 14.94 21.92 0.34
C GLY A 365 15.39 22.87 -0.75
N ASP A 366 16.66 23.25 -0.71
CA ASP A 366 17.32 24.07 -1.73
C ASP A 366 18.33 23.24 -2.51
N TYR A 367 18.29 23.36 -3.83
CA TYR A 367 19.17 22.67 -4.75
C TYR A 367 19.85 23.67 -5.68
N VAL A 368 21.12 23.45 -5.91
CA VAL A 368 21.91 24.25 -6.83
C VAL A 368 22.48 23.34 -7.91
N ALA A 369 22.38 23.76 -9.14
CA ALA A 369 22.90 23.06 -10.28
C ALA A 369 23.56 24.00 -11.27
N ASP A 370 24.60 23.54 -11.96
CA ASP A 370 25.35 24.34 -12.92
C ASP A 370 24.52 24.56 -14.19
N SER A 371 24.45 25.81 -14.67
CA SER A 371 23.68 26.18 -15.84
C SER A 371 24.21 25.59 -17.17
N GLU A 372 25.51 25.24 -17.22
CA GLU A 372 26.10 24.60 -18.40
C GLU A 372 25.68 23.12 -18.57
N SER A 373 25.20 22.50 -17.51
CA SER A 373 24.76 21.13 -17.49
C SER A 373 23.28 20.94 -17.84
N VAL A 374 22.61 21.94 -18.45
CA VAL A 374 21.14 21.96 -18.65
C VAL A 374 20.59 20.70 -19.34
N GLY A 375 21.34 20.05 -20.22
CA GLY A 375 20.95 18.78 -20.86
C GLY A 375 21.09 17.53 -19.97
N GLY A 376 21.83 17.60 -18.85
CA GLY A 376 22.02 16.51 -17.87
C GLY A 376 21.38 16.78 -16.50
N LEU A 377 21.01 18.05 -16.24
CA LEU A 377 20.36 18.54 -15.02
C LEU A 377 19.04 17.82 -14.73
N ASP A 378 18.29 17.48 -15.78
CA ASP A 378 16.94 16.97 -15.66
C ASP A 378 16.87 15.60 -14.97
N SER A 379 17.89 14.74 -15.15
CA SER A 379 17.81 13.39 -14.62
C SER A 379 18.38 13.21 -13.21
N ALA A 380 19.50 13.86 -12.89
CA ALA A 380 20.15 13.69 -11.56
C ALA A 380 19.46 14.54 -10.48
N LEU A 381 19.17 15.81 -10.80
CA LEU A 381 18.48 16.71 -9.88
C LEU A 381 17.05 16.26 -9.60
N SER A 382 16.29 15.89 -10.65
CA SER A 382 14.92 15.40 -10.48
C SER A 382 14.85 14.11 -9.68
N ARG A 383 15.81 13.18 -9.84
CA ARG A 383 15.90 11.97 -9.02
C ARG A 383 16.19 12.30 -7.55
N ARG A 384 17.09 13.27 -7.29
CA ARG A 384 17.40 13.72 -5.92
C ARG A 384 16.17 14.34 -5.26
N ILE A 385 15.48 15.25 -5.96
CA ILE A 385 14.24 15.89 -5.48
C ILE A 385 13.17 14.81 -5.21
N ALA A 386 12.96 13.86 -6.12
CA ALA A 386 11.97 12.81 -5.98
C ALA A 386 12.20 11.94 -4.74
N ARG A 387 13.45 11.59 -4.48
CA ARG A 387 13.82 10.83 -3.28
C ARG A 387 13.60 11.64 -2.00
N ASP A 388 14.03 12.91 -1.97
CA ASP A 388 13.87 13.76 -0.79
C ASP A 388 12.36 13.95 -0.50
N LEU A 389 11.52 14.15 -1.52
CA LEU A 389 10.07 14.19 -1.37
C LEU A 389 9.51 12.89 -0.79
N GLN A 390 9.95 11.72 -1.26
CA GLN A 390 9.52 10.43 -0.74
C GLN A 390 9.88 10.26 0.73
N VAL A 391 11.12 10.55 1.11
CA VAL A 391 11.61 10.45 2.50
C VAL A 391 10.82 11.42 3.40
N GLN A 392 10.68 12.67 3.00
CA GLN A 392 10.01 13.70 3.80
C GLN A 392 8.50 13.48 3.92
N ALA A 393 7.84 13.00 2.86
CA ALA A 393 6.43 12.61 2.92
C ALA A 393 6.22 11.46 3.90
N SER A 394 7.13 10.48 3.93
CA SER A 394 7.08 9.37 4.89
C SER A 394 7.24 9.84 6.34
N TYR A 395 8.22 10.73 6.61
CA TYR A 395 8.40 11.31 7.92
C TYR A 395 7.24 12.21 8.36
N ALA A 396 6.67 12.98 7.44
CA ALA A 396 5.52 13.84 7.72
C ALA A 396 4.26 13.00 8.03
N ALA A 397 4.02 11.92 7.28
CA ALA A 397 2.93 10.99 7.54
C ALA A 397 3.07 10.32 8.92
N ALA A 398 4.29 9.92 9.28
CA ALA A 398 4.59 9.32 10.59
C ALA A 398 4.42 10.29 11.76
N ARG A 399 4.78 11.57 11.58
CA ARG A 399 4.59 12.61 12.62
C ARG A 399 3.13 12.92 12.90
N GLY A 400 2.25 12.76 11.90
CA GLY A 400 0.81 12.92 12.06
C GLY A 400 0.10 11.73 12.69
N PHE A 401 0.85 10.70 13.10
CA PHE A 401 0.31 9.50 13.72
C PHE A 401 0.08 9.72 15.21
N ASP A 402 -1.13 9.40 15.67
CA ASP A 402 -1.50 9.43 17.08
C ASP A 402 -1.44 8.02 17.67
N ASP A 403 -0.46 7.78 18.53
CA ASP A 403 -0.23 6.48 19.19
C ASP A 403 -1.43 6.04 20.05
N ALA A 404 -2.28 6.99 20.52
CA ALA A 404 -3.49 6.67 21.29
C ALA A 404 -4.64 6.13 20.41
N ASN A 405 -4.60 6.36 19.09
CA ASN A 405 -5.67 6.06 18.16
C ASN A 405 -5.26 5.09 17.04
N ILE A 406 -4.42 4.10 17.36
CA ILE A 406 -3.97 3.08 16.41
C ILE A 406 -5.14 2.46 15.64
N ALA A 407 -6.25 2.18 16.34
CA ALA A 407 -7.42 1.48 15.77
C ALA A 407 -8.12 2.22 14.62
N VAL A 408 -7.99 3.54 14.52
CA VAL A 408 -8.64 4.37 13.50
C VAL A 408 -7.65 5.10 12.58
N ALA A 409 -6.35 4.98 12.85
CA ALA A 409 -5.34 5.63 12.03
C ALA A 409 -5.37 5.12 10.57
N PRO A 410 -5.22 5.98 9.56
CA PRO A 410 -5.10 5.55 8.16
C PRO A 410 -3.96 4.55 7.96
N LEU A 411 -4.15 3.56 7.07
CA LEU A 411 -3.21 2.47 6.86
C LEU A 411 -1.81 2.98 6.47
N HIS A 412 -1.73 3.98 5.59
CA HIS A 412 -0.46 4.60 5.20
C HIS A 412 0.28 5.27 6.36
N GLN A 413 -0.43 5.78 7.38
CA GLN A 413 0.21 6.35 8.57
C GLN A 413 0.79 5.27 9.48
N LEU A 414 0.10 4.14 9.66
CA LEU A 414 0.62 2.97 10.38
C LEU A 414 1.93 2.49 9.75
N ILE A 415 1.93 2.32 8.43
CA ILE A 415 3.10 1.87 7.66
C ILE A 415 4.24 2.89 7.72
N ALA A 416 3.94 4.19 7.56
CA ALA A 416 4.93 5.25 7.66
C ALA A 416 5.55 5.33 9.07
N LYS A 417 4.74 5.19 10.12
CA LYS A 417 5.22 5.17 11.51
C LYS A 417 6.13 3.96 11.75
N ALA A 418 5.70 2.76 11.34
CA ALA A 418 6.51 1.54 11.45
C ALA A 418 7.85 1.67 10.73
N LEU A 419 7.84 2.21 9.50
CA LEU A 419 9.03 2.47 8.71
C LEU A 419 9.98 3.47 9.40
N THR A 420 9.42 4.54 9.98
CA THR A 420 10.22 5.55 10.69
C THR A 420 10.88 4.99 11.94
N ILE A 421 10.18 4.15 12.70
CA ILE A 421 10.74 3.43 13.85
C ILE A 421 11.89 2.53 13.39
N GLN A 422 11.68 1.78 12.33
CA GLN A 422 12.68 0.87 11.75
C GLN A 422 13.98 1.58 11.36
N TYR A 423 13.91 2.81 10.85
CA TYR A 423 15.11 3.59 10.47
C TYR A 423 15.80 4.28 11.65
N ARG A 424 15.08 4.57 12.75
CA ARG A 424 15.64 5.29 13.90
C ARG A 424 16.54 4.44 14.78
N SER A 425 16.11 3.23 15.08
CA SER A 425 16.82 2.38 16.02
C SER A 425 16.71 0.91 15.62
N PRO A 426 17.83 0.26 15.30
CA PRO A 426 17.84 -1.18 15.05
C PRO A 426 17.82 -2.03 16.31
N ALA A 427 17.67 -1.47 17.52
CA ALA A 427 17.83 -2.21 18.79
C ALA A 427 16.59 -2.13 19.71
N SER A 428 16.13 -3.29 20.10
CA SER A 428 15.34 -3.78 21.23
C SER A 428 13.84 -3.43 21.31
N ASP A 429 13.44 -2.33 21.95
CA ASP A 429 12.00 -2.10 22.29
C ASP A 429 11.21 -1.50 21.14
N ASP A 430 11.87 -0.68 20.32
CA ASP A 430 11.29 -0.08 19.12
C ASP A 430 10.98 -1.12 18.03
N ASP A 431 11.67 -2.26 18.04
CA ASP A 431 11.49 -3.38 17.13
C ASP A 431 10.11 -4.02 17.25
N ALA A 432 9.67 -4.30 18.47
CA ALA A 432 8.36 -4.87 18.74
C ALA A 432 7.24 -3.90 18.33
N ALA A 433 7.45 -2.59 18.53
CA ALA A 433 6.48 -1.57 18.13
C ALA A 433 6.30 -1.49 16.61
N ALA A 434 7.40 -1.48 15.83
CA ALA A 434 7.32 -1.49 14.37
C ALA A 434 6.64 -2.76 13.84
N GLN A 435 6.97 -3.92 14.41
CA GLN A 435 6.34 -5.20 14.05
C GLN A 435 4.83 -5.18 14.34
N ALA A 436 4.41 -4.68 15.50
CA ALA A 436 3.00 -4.59 15.88
C ALA A 436 2.21 -3.70 14.90
N LEU A 437 2.80 -2.58 14.46
CA LEU A 437 2.16 -1.68 13.48
C LEU A 437 2.01 -2.34 12.10
N TYR A 438 3.00 -3.09 11.62
CA TYR A 438 2.88 -3.85 10.37
C TYR A 438 1.85 -5.00 10.49
N GLN A 439 1.80 -5.68 11.62
CA GLN A 439 0.80 -6.73 11.88
C GLN A 439 -0.60 -6.14 11.93
N GLU A 440 -0.79 -4.98 12.57
CA GLU A 440 -2.06 -4.27 12.57
C GLU A 440 -2.46 -3.83 11.15
N ALA A 441 -1.51 -3.34 10.36
CA ALA A 441 -1.75 -3.02 8.97
C ALA A 441 -2.22 -4.25 8.18
N LEU A 442 -1.58 -5.41 8.35
CA LEU A 442 -1.96 -6.67 7.69
C LEU A 442 -3.27 -7.25 8.20
N ARG A 443 -3.65 -6.99 9.46
CA ARG A 443 -4.95 -7.38 9.99
C ARG A 443 -6.10 -6.63 9.31
N ARG A 444 -5.90 -5.35 8.95
CA ARG A 444 -6.89 -4.54 8.23
C ARG A 444 -6.86 -4.79 6.73
N ASP A 445 -5.67 -4.90 6.16
CA ASP A 445 -5.46 -5.21 4.75
C ASP A 445 -4.43 -6.33 4.60
N PRO A 446 -4.89 -7.59 4.54
CA PRO A 446 -4.01 -8.75 4.35
C PRO A 446 -3.21 -8.71 3.05
N ASN A 447 -3.61 -7.87 2.09
CA ASN A 447 -2.97 -7.69 0.79
C ASN A 447 -2.12 -6.41 0.70
N SER A 448 -1.80 -5.77 1.83
CA SER A 448 -0.88 -4.64 1.83
C SER A 448 0.55 -5.08 1.52
N ALA A 449 0.99 -4.89 0.27
CA ALA A 449 2.35 -5.22 -0.15
C ALA A 449 3.40 -4.50 0.72
N LEU A 450 3.20 -3.22 1.05
CA LEU A 450 4.11 -2.44 1.88
C LEU A 450 4.22 -2.98 3.31
N ALA A 451 3.12 -3.43 3.91
CA ALA A 451 3.15 -4.02 5.24
C ALA A 451 3.83 -5.40 5.25
N LEU A 452 3.60 -6.22 4.20
CA LEU A 452 4.31 -7.49 4.01
C LEU A 452 5.83 -7.27 3.87
N ILE A 453 6.25 -6.29 3.06
CA ILE A 453 7.65 -5.92 2.88
C ILE A 453 8.25 -5.41 4.19
N GLY A 454 7.53 -4.56 4.93
CA GLY A 454 7.97 -4.04 6.22
C GLY A 454 8.19 -5.15 7.25
N LEU A 455 7.27 -6.11 7.33
CA LEU A 455 7.40 -7.26 8.23
C LEU A 455 8.56 -8.17 7.81
N ALA A 456 8.75 -8.44 6.51
CA ALA A 456 9.88 -9.18 5.98
C ALA A 456 11.21 -8.49 6.32
N ALA A 457 11.29 -7.18 6.13
CA ALA A 457 12.44 -6.37 6.49
C ALA A 457 12.82 -6.51 7.97
N ARG A 458 11.80 -6.49 8.86
CA ARG A 458 12.01 -6.72 10.30
C ARG A 458 12.59 -8.10 10.59
N GLN A 459 12.03 -9.15 9.97
CA GLN A 459 12.55 -10.52 10.13
C GLN A 459 13.99 -10.65 9.65
N VAL A 460 14.34 -10.03 8.51
CA VAL A 460 15.72 -10.02 8.00
C VAL A 460 16.67 -9.33 8.99
N MET A 461 16.29 -8.14 9.49
CA MET A 461 17.12 -7.39 10.44
C MET A 461 17.30 -8.13 11.77
N SER A 462 16.27 -8.78 12.28
CA SER A 462 16.33 -9.56 13.52
C SER A 462 17.04 -10.91 13.36
N SER A 463 17.12 -11.45 12.14
CA SER A 463 17.71 -12.77 11.87
C SER A 463 19.20 -12.88 12.28
N ALA A 464 19.92 -11.76 12.29
CA ALA A 464 21.30 -11.69 12.73
C ALA A 464 21.48 -12.12 14.19
N ASN A 465 20.47 -11.93 15.05
CA ASN A 465 20.51 -12.17 16.48
C ASN A 465 19.90 -13.52 16.90
N LEU A 466 19.45 -14.36 15.94
CA LEU A 466 18.75 -15.61 16.24
C LEU A 466 19.67 -16.82 16.02
N GLN A 467 20.25 -17.36 17.10
CA GLN A 467 20.99 -18.62 17.03
C GLN A 467 20.07 -19.79 16.65
N GLY A 468 20.46 -20.57 15.63
CA GLY A 468 19.73 -21.76 15.20
C GLY A 468 18.46 -21.54 14.40
N GLN A 469 17.88 -20.33 14.43
CA GLN A 469 16.61 -20.01 13.73
C GLN A 469 16.79 -19.07 12.53
N ARG A 470 18.02 -18.63 12.24
CA ARG A 470 18.30 -17.65 11.20
C ARG A 470 17.75 -18.06 9.82
N ASN A 471 18.01 -19.30 9.39
CA ASN A 471 17.57 -19.77 8.08
C ASN A 471 16.05 -19.81 7.97
N SER A 472 15.36 -20.35 8.98
CA SER A 472 13.89 -20.39 9.00
C SER A 472 13.28 -18.99 9.03
N THR A 473 13.91 -18.03 9.72
CA THR A 473 13.45 -16.63 9.72
C THR A 473 13.64 -15.97 8.35
N LEU A 474 14.76 -16.22 7.67
CA LEU A 474 15.00 -15.74 6.31
C LEU A 474 14.03 -16.37 5.29
N GLU A 475 13.68 -17.65 5.44
CA GLU A 475 12.68 -18.33 4.62
C GLU A 475 11.27 -17.73 4.81
N GLN A 476 10.89 -17.42 6.05
CA GLN A 476 9.64 -16.72 6.35
C GLN A 476 9.61 -15.32 5.72
N ALA A 477 10.71 -14.57 5.85
CA ALA A 477 10.84 -13.26 5.23
C ALA A 477 10.73 -13.35 3.69
N GLU A 478 11.36 -14.32 3.07
CA GLU A 478 11.26 -14.56 1.62
C GLU A 478 9.82 -14.88 1.19
N SER A 479 9.10 -15.72 1.94
CA SER A 479 7.69 -16.02 1.70
C SER A 479 6.80 -14.76 1.75
N LEU A 480 7.06 -13.84 2.70
CA LEU A 480 6.34 -12.56 2.77
C LEU A 480 6.65 -11.68 1.55
N LEU A 481 7.90 -11.65 1.09
CA LEU A 481 8.29 -10.91 -0.12
C LEU A 481 7.69 -11.52 -1.39
N ASP A 482 7.57 -12.84 -1.47
CA ASP A 482 6.90 -13.52 -2.58
C ASP A 482 5.43 -13.14 -2.66
N ARG A 483 4.73 -13.12 -1.51
CA ARG A 483 3.36 -12.60 -1.44
C ARG A 483 3.27 -11.14 -1.85
N ALA A 484 4.18 -10.31 -1.36
CA ALA A 484 4.21 -8.90 -1.72
C ALA A 484 4.40 -8.69 -3.23
N LEU A 485 5.28 -9.47 -3.88
CA LEU A 485 5.52 -9.44 -5.32
C LEU A 485 4.38 -10.04 -6.16
N GLN A 486 3.56 -10.93 -5.60
CA GLN A 486 2.32 -11.36 -6.22
C GLN A 486 1.28 -10.23 -6.27
N ILE A 487 1.28 -9.34 -5.26
CA ILE A 487 0.38 -8.20 -5.16
C ILE A 487 0.91 -7.02 -6.00
N ASP A 488 2.19 -6.67 -5.82
CA ASP A 488 2.89 -5.61 -6.55
C ASP A 488 4.19 -6.15 -7.18
N PRO A 489 4.14 -6.65 -8.42
CA PRO A 489 5.30 -7.16 -9.14
C PRO A 489 6.39 -6.13 -9.43
N ASN A 490 6.05 -4.84 -9.32
CA ASN A 490 6.95 -3.73 -9.63
C ASN A 490 7.51 -3.05 -8.36
N SER A 491 7.37 -3.67 -7.21
CA SER A 491 7.90 -3.12 -5.96
C SER A 491 9.43 -3.20 -5.92
N GLU A 492 10.11 -2.05 -6.07
CA GLU A 492 11.55 -1.91 -5.92
C GLU A 492 12.03 -2.34 -4.53
N ARG A 493 11.18 -2.09 -3.50
CA ARG A 493 11.49 -2.44 -2.11
C ARG A 493 11.49 -3.94 -1.87
N ALA A 494 10.58 -4.68 -2.51
CA ALA A 494 10.52 -6.13 -2.37
C ALA A 494 11.76 -6.80 -2.98
N TYR A 495 12.18 -6.36 -4.17
CA TYR A 495 13.42 -6.85 -4.78
C TYR A 495 14.65 -6.47 -3.98
N TYR A 496 14.71 -5.26 -3.42
CA TYR A 496 15.78 -4.83 -2.54
C TYR A 496 15.91 -5.75 -1.31
N TRP A 497 14.83 -6.01 -0.57
CA TRP A 497 14.88 -6.89 0.60
C TRP A 497 15.18 -8.34 0.25
N ARG A 498 14.74 -8.80 -0.93
CA ARG A 498 15.17 -10.10 -1.45
C ARG A 498 16.68 -10.15 -1.68
N GLY A 499 17.26 -9.09 -2.22
CA GLY A 499 18.71 -8.95 -2.35
C GLY A 499 19.43 -9.02 -0.99
N ILE A 500 18.89 -8.36 0.04
CA ILE A 500 19.45 -8.45 1.40
C ILE A 500 19.43 -9.89 1.93
N ILE A 501 18.32 -10.63 1.73
CA ILE A 501 18.25 -12.05 2.13
C ILE A 501 19.36 -12.87 1.47
N TYR A 502 19.63 -12.64 0.18
CA TYR A 502 20.72 -13.36 -0.51
C TYR A 502 22.11 -12.93 -0.02
N LEU A 503 22.33 -11.68 0.34
CA LEU A 503 23.58 -11.27 1.03
C LEU A 503 23.75 -12.00 2.37
N GLU A 504 22.68 -12.07 3.16
CA GLU A 504 22.67 -12.76 4.45
C GLU A 504 22.92 -14.28 4.30
N ARG A 505 22.62 -14.87 3.16
CA ARG A 505 22.93 -16.25 2.79
C ARG A 505 24.34 -16.44 2.19
N GLY A 506 25.12 -15.38 2.06
CA GLY A 506 26.45 -15.42 1.43
C GLY A 506 26.39 -15.63 -0.09
N GLN A 507 25.36 -15.14 -0.77
CA GLN A 507 25.14 -15.28 -2.21
C GLN A 507 25.15 -13.90 -2.91
N PRO A 508 26.31 -13.20 -2.95
CA PRO A 508 26.38 -11.82 -3.41
C PRO A 508 26.00 -11.65 -4.89
N ASP A 509 26.30 -12.62 -5.76
CA ASP A 509 25.95 -12.54 -7.19
C ASP A 509 24.43 -12.67 -7.43
N VAL A 510 23.71 -13.43 -6.59
CA VAL A 510 22.26 -13.53 -6.63
C VAL A 510 21.63 -12.24 -6.08
N ALA A 511 22.22 -11.72 -5.00
CA ALA A 511 21.80 -10.45 -4.40
C ALA A 511 21.93 -9.29 -5.40
N LEU A 512 23.06 -9.24 -6.15
CA LEU A 512 23.29 -8.22 -7.18
C LEU A 512 22.17 -8.19 -8.21
N ARG A 513 21.73 -9.34 -8.73
CA ARG A 513 20.60 -9.40 -9.68
C ARG A 513 19.31 -8.84 -9.08
N SER A 514 19.06 -9.08 -7.80
CA SER A 514 17.87 -8.55 -7.12
C SER A 514 17.95 -7.03 -6.92
N PHE A 515 19.12 -6.50 -6.60
CA PHE A 515 19.34 -5.05 -6.50
C PHE A 515 19.26 -4.36 -7.87
N ASP A 516 19.83 -4.97 -8.90
CA ASP A 516 19.74 -4.44 -10.26
C ASP A 516 18.28 -4.42 -10.73
N ARG A 517 17.49 -5.44 -10.40
CA ARG A 517 16.05 -5.44 -10.68
C ARG A 517 15.32 -4.31 -9.96
N ALA A 518 15.65 -4.04 -8.70
CA ALA A 518 15.11 -2.90 -7.96
C ALA A 518 15.44 -1.57 -8.65
N LEU A 519 16.65 -1.42 -9.19
CA LEU A 519 17.11 -0.22 -9.89
C LEU A 519 16.53 -0.07 -11.30
N GLU A 520 16.25 -1.16 -12.00
CA GLU A 520 15.48 -1.12 -13.26
C GLU A 520 14.08 -0.54 -13.03
N LEU A 521 13.43 -0.92 -11.93
CA LEU A 521 12.11 -0.41 -11.56
C LEU A 521 12.18 1.03 -11.07
N ASN A 522 13.16 1.34 -10.22
CA ASN A 522 13.37 2.68 -9.68
C ASN A 522 14.86 3.06 -9.63
N PRO A 523 15.39 3.73 -10.67
CA PRO A 523 16.79 4.20 -10.69
C PRO A 523 17.14 5.22 -9.61
N SER A 524 16.14 5.77 -8.91
CA SER A 524 16.32 6.72 -7.79
C SER A 524 16.45 6.02 -6.44
N PHE A 525 16.36 4.69 -6.38
CA PHE A 525 16.36 3.93 -5.13
C PHE A 525 17.79 3.63 -4.66
N LEU A 526 18.47 4.64 -4.09
CA LEU A 526 19.88 4.59 -3.68
C LEU A 526 20.24 3.46 -2.70
N PRO A 527 19.35 2.99 -1.80
CA PRO A 527 19.67 1.80 -0.99
C PRO A 527 20.05 0.59 -1.83
N ALA A 528 19.39 0.36 -2.98
CA ALA A 528 19.75 -0.74 -3.88
C ALA A 528 21.07 -0.48 -4.60
N GLU A 529 21.37 0.77 -4.98
CA GLU A 529 22.64 1.14 -5.63
C GLU A 529 23.85 0.88 -4.71
N ALA A 530 23.76 1.32 -3.44
CA ALA A 530 24.82 1.10 -2.47
C ALA A 530 25.02 -0.38 -2.13
N HIS A 531 23.93 -1.14 -1.97
CA HIS A 531 24.03 -2.59 -1.67
C HIS A 531 24.46 -3.40 -2.89
N ALA A 532 24.10 -3.02 -4.11
CA ALA A 532 24.62 -3.61 -5.33
C ALA A 532 26.14 -3.40 -5.42
N GLY A 533 26.61 -2.18 -5.07
CA GLY A 533 28.04 -1.90 -4.94
C GLY A 533 28.70 -2.78 -3.89
N PHE A 534 28.08 -2.97 -2.73
CA PHE A 534 28.63 -3.83 -1.68
C PHE A 534 28.62 -5.32 -2.08
N ALA A 535 27.58 -5.79 -2.79
CA ALA A 535 27.53 -7.14 -3.34
C ALA A 535 28.69 -7.38 -4.33
N LEU A 536 29.04 -6.39 -5.16
CA LEU A 536 30.20 -6.43 -6.05
C LEU A 536 31.52 -6.52 -5.26
N VAL A 537 31.66 -5.79 -4.14
CA VAL A 537 32.83 -5.91 -3.25
C VAL A 537 32.96 -7.35 -2.74
N LEU A 538 31.85 -7.93 -2.26
CA LEU A 538 31.81 -9.31 -1.77
C LEU A 538 32.03 -10.36 -2.87
N SER A 539 31.78 -10.01 -4.14
CA SER A 539 32.08 -10.83 -5.33
C SER A 539 33.48 -10.53 -5.92
N HIS A 540 34.38 -9.89 -5.19
CA HIS A 540 35.75 -9.51 -5.60
C HIS A 540 35.83 -8.55 -6.82
N ARG A 541 34.72 -7.86 -7.14
CA ARG A 541 34.65 -6.78 -8.14
C ARG A 541 34.74 -5.41 -7.47
N THR A 542 35.74 -5.25 -6.59
CA THR A 542 35.81 -4.18 -5.59
C THR A 542 35.82 -2.78 -6.22
N ALA A 543 36.63 -2.55 -7.26
CA ALA A 543 36.72 -1.24 -7.90
C ALA A 543 35.38 -0.81 -8.56
N GLU A 544 34.65 -1.75 -9.11
CA GLU A 544 33.29 -1.50 -9.66
C GLU A 544 32.29 -1.24 -8.54
N GLY A 545 32.36 -2.06 -7.49
CA GLY A 545 31.51 -1.90 -6.31
C GLY A 545 31.69 -0.54 -5.64
N LEU A 546 32.94 -0.10 -5.46
CA LEU A 546 33.25 1.21 -4.87
C LEU A 546 32.64 2.36 -5.70
N ARG A 547 32.76 2.32 -7.03
CA ARG A 547 32.15 3.34 -7.89
C ARG A 547 30.63 3.46 -7.68
N ARG A 548 29.92 2.33 -7.53
CA ARG A 548 28.46 2.33 -7.26
C ARG A 548 28.15 2.89 -5.87
N ILE A 549 28.91 2.51 -4.84
CA ILE A 549 28.74 3.05 -3.48
C ILE A 549 28.97 4.56 -3.45
N GLU A 550 30.05 5.02 -4.08
CA GLU A 550 30.36 6.46 -4.19
C GLU A 550 29.29 7.22 -4.98
N ASN A 551 28.72 6.60 -6.02
CA ASN A 551 27.59 7.18 -6.76
C ASN A 551 26.37 7.38 -5.86
N ALA A 552 26.05 6.41 -5.00
CA ALA A 552 25.00 6.54 -4.01
C ALA A 552 25.30 7.66 -2.99
N LEU A 553 26.53 7.71 -2.47
CA LEU A 553 26.98 8.74 -1.52
C LEU A 553 26.92 10.15 -2.12
N ARG A 554 27.39 10.34 -3.37
CA ARG A 554 27.32 11.65 -4.05
C ARG A 554 25.89 12.16 -4.25
N GLN A 555 24.94 11.24 -4.43
CA GLN A 555 23.53 11.59 -4.60
C GLN A 555 22.78 11.67 -3.27
N SER A 556 23.39 11.22 -2.17
CA SER A 556 22.83 11.32 -0.84
C SER A 556 22.87 12.77 -0.35
N SER A 557 21.74 13.26 0.16
CA SER A 557 21.68 14.47 0.94
C SER A 557 20.96 14.13 2.23
N HIS A 558 21.73 13.71 3.24
CA HIS A 558 21.18 13.36 4.56
C HIS A 558 20.27 12.10 4.56
N ASP A 559 20.61 11.08 3.72
CA ASP A 559 19.89 9.81 3.73
C ASP A 559 20.17 9.08 5.07
N PRO A 560 19.16 8.51 5.72
CA PRO A 560 19.34 7.75 6.97
C PRO A 560 20.35 6.59 6.87
N ASN A 561 20.62 6.09 5.67
CA ASN A 561 21.55 5.00 5.41
C ASN A 561 22.97 5.46 5.06
N GLU A 562 23.24 6.76 4.98
CA GLU A 562 24.55 7.31 4.58
C GLU A 562 25.69 6.72 5.40
N ARG A 563 25.53 6.59 6.71
CA ARG A 563 26.49 5.94 7.60
C ARG A 563 26.82 4.49 7.18
N LEU A 564 25.81 3.75 6.73
CA LEU A 564 25.97 2.37 6.26
C LEU A 564 26.78 2.34 4.95
N TRP A 565 26.52 3.27 4.04
CA TRP A 565 27.21 3.34 2.75
C TRP A 565 28.64 3.81 2.89
N LEU A 566 28.93 4.75 3.82
CA LEU A 566 30.31 5.12 4.19
C LEU A 566 31.08 3.91 4.74
N ARG A 567 30.45 3.06 5.54
CA ARG A 567 31.07 1.80 6.00
C ARG A 567 31.35 0.85 4.82
N PHE A 568 30.44 0.71 3.86
CA PHE A 568 30.67 -0.10 2.66
C PHE A 568 31.85 0.44 1.83
N ALA A 569 31.91 1.76 1.62
CA ALA A 569 33.04 2.40 0.94
C ALA A 569 34.35 2.19 1.69
N GLY A 570 34.34 2.33 3.02
CA GLY A 570 35.51 2.05 3.85
C GLY A 570 36.01 0.62 3.72
N ILE A 571 35.12 -0.38 3.75
CA ILE A 571 35.48 -1.79 3.52
C ILE A 571 36.02 -1.98 2.09
N ALA A 572 35.41 -1.38 1.08
CA ALA A 572 35.89 -1.45 -0.30
C ALA A 572 37.31 -0.85 -0.44
N GLN A 573 37.60 0.27 0.23
CA GLN A 573 38.95 0.85 0.25
C GLN A 573 39.98 -0.05 0.95
N LEU A 574 39.59 -0.75 2.03
CA LEU A 574 40.46 -1.76 2.66
C LEU A 574 40.80 -2.89 1.67
N GLU A 575 39.80 -3.39 0.95
CA GLU A 575 40.01 -4.44 -0.06
C GLU A 575 40.91 -3.98 -1.22
N LEU A 576 40.94 -2.68 -1.53
CA LEU A 576 41.85 -2.08 -2.52
C LEU A 576 43.25 -1.74 -1.96
N GLY A 577 43.48 -1.89 -0.65
CA GLY A 577 44.73 -1.54 0.00
C GLY A 577 44.89 -0.05 0.32
N ASN A 578 43.82 0.73 0.21
CA ASN A 578 43.80 2.18 0.49
C ASN A 578 43.45 2.46 1.96
N ASP A 579 44.24 1.89 2.88
CA ASP A 579 43.94 1.81 4.31
C ASP A 579 43.66 3.17 4.98
N GLN A 580 44.40 4.24 4.62
CA GLN A 580 44.18 5.57 5.18
C GLN A 580 42.85 6.20 4.71
N GLN A 581 42.48 5.99 3.45
CA GLN A 581 41.19 6.44 2.93
C GLN A 581 40.04 5.67 3.60
N ALA A 582 40.23 4.38 3.81
CA ALA A 582 39.28 3.55 4.55
C ALA A 582 39.04 4.08 5.96
N ILE A 583 40.11 4.39 6.71
CA ILE A 583 40.00 4.96 8.06
C ILE A 583 39.22 6.27 8.02
N GLY A 584 39.52 7.17 7.06
CA GLY A 584 38.79 8.43 6.89
C GLY A 584 37.29 8.24 6.76
N LEU A 585 36.85 7.38 5.82
CA LEU A 585 35.42 7.07 5.58
C LEU A 585 34.75 6.41 6.78
N LEU A 586 35.44 5.48 7.45
CA LEU A 586 34.91 4.79 8.63
C LEU A 586 34.77 5.72 9.84
N LEU A 587 35.67 6.70 10.01
CA LEU A 587 35.57 7.73 11.04
C LEU A 587 34.45 8.71 10.72
N GLU A 588 34.28 9.10 9.46
CA GLU A 588 33.12 9.88 9.02
C GLU A 588 31.83 9.16 9.34
N ALA A 589 31.70 7.88 9.00
CA ALA A 589 30.55 7.05 9.39
C ALA A 589 30.32 7.03 10.91
N ALA A 590 31.41 7.01 11.71
CA ALA A 590 31.35 7.01 13.17
C ALA A 590 30.92 8.36 13.76
N SER A 591 31.14 9.46 13.04
CA SER A 591 30.73 10.79 13.47
C SER A 591 29.22 11.05 13.35
N LEU A 592 28.54 10.34 12.43
CA LEU A 592 27.11 10.52 12.17
C LEU A 592 26.20 9.92 13.26
N ALA A 593 26.63 8.88 13.96
CA ALA A 593 25.93 8.29 15.10
C ALA A 593 26.86 7.34 15.88
N THR A 594 26.38 6.89 17.06
CA THR A 594 27.12 5.89 17.87
C THR A 594 27.53 4.68 17.00
N PRO A 595 28.83 4.32 16.94
CA PRO A 595 29.30 3.26 16.07
C PRO A 595 28.71 1.91 16.43
N SER A 596 28.08 1.26 15.45
CA SER A 596 27.53 -0.09 15.57
C SER A 596 28.65 -1.16 15.60
N PRO A 597 28.39 -2.36 16.10
CA PRO A 597 29.40 -3.44 16.09
C PRO A 597 30.03 -3.72 14.73
N PRO A 598 29.31 -3.76 13.59
CA PRO A 598 29.92 -3.93 12.27
C PRO A 598 30.84 -2.76 11.85
N LEU A 599 30.54 -1.52 12.25
CA LEU A 599 31.40 -0.37 11.99
C LEU A 599 32.66 -0.44 12.84
N ARG A 600 32.54 -0.83 14.11
CA ARG A 600 33.69 -1.07 14.99
C ARG A 600 34.60 -2.19 14.49
N ALA A 601 34.03 -3.26 13.93
CA ALA A 601 34.79 -4.33 13.30
C ALA A 601 35.61 -3.80 12.11
N ALA A 602 35.02 -2.95 11.27
CA ALA A 602 35.73 -2.35 10.13
C ALA A 602 36.85 -1.40 10.59
N LEU A 603 36.62 -0.58 11.63
CA LEU A 603 37.65 0.27 12.23
C LEU A 603 38.77 -0.57 12.88
N ALA A 604 38.44 -1.62 13.61
CA ALA A 604 39.44 -2.52 14.22
C ALA A 604 40.33 -3.14 13.15
N SER A 605 39.72 -3.63 12.05
CA SER A 605 40.44 -4.18 10.91
C SER A 605 41.38 -3.14 10.25
N ALA A 606 40.86 -1.95 9.97
CA ALA A 606 41.64 -0.88 9.34
C ALA A 606 42.86 -0.46 10.18
N TYR A 607 42.68 -0.29 11.50
CA TYR A 607 43.77 0.02 12.42
C TYR A 607 44.76 -1.13 12.58
N ALA A 608 44.32 -2.38 12.49
CA ALA A 608 45.22 -3.52 12.51
C ALA A 608 46.13 -3.54 11.29
N LEU A 609 45.58 -3.29 10.10
CA LEU A 609 46.35 -3.29 8.84
C LEU A 609 47.34 -2.12 8.77
N THR A 610 47.09 -1.01 9.45
CA THR A 610 48.00 0.15 9.52
C THR A 610 49.00 0.08 10.70
N GLY A 611 48.94 -0.96 11.54
CA GLY A 611 49.81 -1.08 12.71
C GLY A 611 49.41 -0.23 13.92
N GLU A 612 48.25 0.41 13.89
CA GLU A 612 47.73 1.20 15.01
C GLU A 612 47.10 0.32 16.10
N CYS A 613 47.93 -0.54 16.70
CA CYS A 613 47.55 -1.65 17.58
C CYS A 613 46.65 -1.24 18.76
N ALA A 614 46.92 -0.08 19.38
CA ALA A 614 46.14 0.40 20.52
C ALA A 614 44.69 0.74 20.12
N LYS A 615 44.53 1.43 19.01
CA LYS A 615 43.19 1.79 18.48
C LYS A 615 42.44 0.54 17.99
N SER A 616 43.14 -0.38 17.33
CA SER A 616 42.54 -1.63 16.88
C SER A 616 41.97 -2.42 18.05
N ARG A 617 42.76 -2.63 19.11
CA ARG A 617 42.33 -3.36 20.32
C ARG A 617 41.14 -2.65 21.02
N GLU A 618 41.14 -1.35 21.05
CA GLU A 618 40.04 -0.58 21.64
C GLU A 618 38.74 -0.80 20.86
N GLN A 619 38.75 -0.61 19.53
CA GLN A 619 37.56 -0.82 18.70
C GLN A 619 37.08 -2.27 18.76
N PHE A 620 37.97 -3.23 18.75
CA PHE A 620 37.63 -4.64 18.88
C PHE A 620 36.99 -4.96 20.25
N ARG A 621 37.53 -4.41 21.35
CA ARG A 621 36.95 -4.57 22.70
C ARG A 621 35.55 -3.97 22.78
N MET A 622 35.34 -2.76 22.23
CA MET A 622 34.03 -2.10 22.19
C MET A 622 33.04 -2.86 21.32
N MET A 623 33.47 -3.41 20.18
CA MET A 623 32.68 -4.28 19.34
C MET A 623 32.21 -5.50 20.14
N LYS A 624 33.14 -6.20 20.79
CA LYS A 624 32.86 -7.42 21.57
C LYS A 624 31.88 -7.16 22.72
N ALA A 625 31.95 -5.99 23.34
CA ALA A 625 31.06 -5.60 24.45
C ALA A 625 29.62 -5.30 24.03
N THR A 626 29.39 -4.97 22.75
CA THR A 626 28.09 -4.52 22.25
C THR A 626 27.51 -5.41 21.15
N ALA A 627 28.30 -6.33 20.59
CA ALA A 627 27.84 -7.24 19.54
C ALA A 627 26.98 -8.38 20.12
N ASP A 628 26.01 -8.80 19.34
CA ASP A 628 25.31 -10.06 19.59
C ASP A 628 26.30 -11.22 19.55
N PRO A 629 26.28 -12.16 20.52
CA PRO A 629 27.25 -13.26 20.58
C PRO A 629 27.28 -14.13 19.33
N ALA A 630 26.11 -14.42 18.74
CA ALA A 630 26.04 -15.29 17.56
C ALA A 630 26.54 -14.56 16.29
N ALA A 631 26.27 -13.26 16.16
CA ALA A 631 26.80 -12.46 15.07
C ALA A 631 28.32 -12.30 15.17
N LEU A 632 28.82 -12.10 16.40
CA LEU A 632 30.26 -12.03 16.67
C LEU A 632 30.95 -13.35 16.34
N GLU A 633 30.42 -14.49 16.78
CA GLU A 633 30.98 -15.81 16.50
C GLU A 633 31.09 -16.07 14.98
N ARG A 634 30.04 -15.78 14.22
CA ARG A 634 30.04 -15.91 12.75
C ARG A 634 31.12 -15.04 12.09
N LEU A 635 31.24 -13.80 12.54
CA LEU A 635 32.22 -12.87 12.00
C LEU A 635 33.64 -13.31 12.28
N LEU A 636 33.93 -13.76 13.51
CA LEU A 636 35.24 -14.27 13.90
C LEU A 636 35.55 -15.59 13.22
N LYS A 637 34.58 -16.46 13.04
CA LYS A 637 34.72 -17.69 12.27
C LYS A 637 35.08 -17.37 10.82
N ALA A 638 34.38 -16.46 10.15
CA ALA A 638 34.72 -16.04 8.80
C ALA A 638 36.14 -15.47 8.71
N ALA A 639 36.57 -14.68 9.70
CA ALA A 639 37.93 -14.14 9.76
C ALA A 639 39.01 -15.19 10.02
N SER A 640 38.69 -16.29 10.71
CA SER A 640 39.62 -17.38 11.00
C SER A 640 39.68 -18.46 9.90
N GLU A 641 38.59 -18.62 9.13
CA GLU A 641 38.49 -19.59 8.03
C GLU A 641 38.93 -19.01 6.68
N ASP A 642 39.34 -17.74 6.65
CA ASP A 642 39.93 -17.12 5.47
C ASP A 642 41.32 -17.73 5.24
N ASP A 643 41.35 -18.89 4.59
CA ASP A 643 42.56 -19.68 4.27
C ASP A 643 43.41 -19.03 3.15
N GLY A 644 43.20 -17.72 2.92
CA GLY A 644 43.85 -16.96 1.84
C GLY A 644 43.22 -17.21 0.46
N ARG A 645 42.19 -18.07 0.36
CA ARG A 645 41.45 -18.27 -0.92
C ARG A 645 40.46 -17.16 -1.19
N GLN A 646 39.93 -16.56 -0.14
CA GLN A 646 39.03 -15.38 -0.26
C GLN A 646 39.82 -14.07 -0.33
N ASN A 647 41.09 -14.05 0.11
CA ASN A 647 42.03 -12.95 0.04
C ASN A 647 41.44 -11.58 0.48
N SER A 648 40.53 -11.62 1.46
CA SER A 648 39.86 -10.41 1.97
C SER A 648 40.74 -9.68 2.98
N ARG A 649 41.24 -8.50 2.63
CA ARG A 649 42.04 -7.65 3.53
C ARG A 649 41.21 -7.23 4.77
N TYR A 650 39.94 -7.01 4.64
CA TYR A 650 39.05 -6.71 5.77
C TYR A 650 39.05 -7.87 6.79
N LEU A 651 38.89 -9.10 6.33
CA LEU A 651 38.91 -10.27 7.22
C LEU A 651 40.30 -10.51 7.81
N GLN A 652 41.37 -10.32 7.05
CA GLN A 652 42.76 -10.40 7.55
C GLN A 652 43.02 -9.41 8.70
N GLY A 653 42.66 -8.13 8.50
CA GLY A 653 42.78 -7.11 9.54
C GLY A 653 41.96 -7.43 10.78
N LEU A 654 40.76 -7.97 10.61
CA LEU A 654 39.92 -8.40 11.72
C LEU A 654 40.50 -9.60 12.47
N HIS A 655 41.10 -10.55 11.77
CA HIS A 655 41.83 -11.69 12.38
C HIS A 655 43.01 -11.20 13.22
N LEU A 656 43.80 -10.26 12.71
CA LEU A 656 44.93 -9.63 13.46
C LEU A 656 44.41 -8.93 14.73
N ALA A 657 43.30 -8.16 14.63
CA ALA A 657 42.69 -7.51 15.78
C ALA A 657 42.19 -8.51 16.84
N ALA A 658 41.64 -9.65 16.42
CA ALA A 658 41.11 -10.69 17.30
C ALA A 658 42.22 -11.54 17.96
N ALA A 659 43.29 -11.84 17.23
CA ALA A 659 44.39 -12.66 17.70
C ALA A 659 45.28 -11.96 18.76
N GLY A 660 45.12 -10.65 18.94
CA GLY A 660 45.96 -9.86 19.85
C GLY A 660 47.43 -9.83 19.44
N ILE A 661 47.76 -10.17 18.18
CA ILE A 661 49.11 -10.25 17.60
C ILE A 661 49.66 -8.87 17.23
N LEU A 662 49.08 -7.85 17.79
CA LEU A 662 49.46 -6.48 17.56
C LEU A 662 50.36 -5.95 18.66
#